data_d0378c84cb3b8af58bf531d93672ac8a
#
_entry.id   d0378c84cb3b8af58bf531d93672ac8a
#
_cell.length_a   1.000
_cell.length_b   1.000
_cell.length_c   1.000
_cell.angle_alpha   90.00
_cell.angle_beta   90.00
_cell.angle_gamma   90.00
#
_symmetry.space_group_name_H-M   'P 1'
#
loop_
_entity.id
_entity.type
_entity.pdbx_description
1 polymer ?
#
loop_
_entity_poly.entity_id
_entity_poly.type
_entity_poly.pdbx_seq_one_letter_code
_entity_poly.pdbx_strand_id
1 'polypeptide(L)'
;MGITELQSRYTRHPALEGLANTLKNNDIRTVFLEGTHASCASLFASCFIKSVSGVYLFVLNDQEEAGYFYHDMVQVNGDEQILFFPSSYRRAIKYGQKDAANEILRTEVLSRLEKNEPVTVVTYPDALAEKVVSPKILSDRTLKLTVGQHIDTDEITKTLSDYGFEHVDYVYEPGQFATRGSIIDVYSFASEYPYRVDFFGDEIDSIRTFEVESQLSREKKDSVSIVPELAQAMDGDISFLSFIPRETVLWVKDLLWVRERIQIIHDEALSPQALTAYEGEQTELMNLERKLIDGAEFTVESLEFRRIDFGHKATGTPQATLKFNTSVQPIFHKNFDLVASSLTDYLQRGYSIYICSDSVKQTDRLADIFRERGDKIDFTAVDRTLHEGFVDHTLHCCIFTDHQIFDRFHKYNLRSDKARSGKVALSLKELNMFEPGDYVVHIDHGIGKFAGLVRIPNGNTTQEVIKLVYQNDDVVFVSIHSLHKISKYKGKEGEQPRISKLGTGAWEKIKERTKTKIKDIARDLIKLYSQRKQEKGFKYSPDSFMQHELEASFIYEDTPDQLKATQEVKADMESDRPMDRLVCGDVGFGKTEVAIRAAFKAVADNKQVAVLVPTTVLAYQHYQTFCKRLEGMPCKVEYLSRARTAKDTSRILKELEAGTVNILIGTHKIIGKSVKFHDLGLLIIDEEQKFGVSVKEKLRQIKVNVDTLTMTATPIPRTLQFSLMGARDLSVIQTPPPNRYPIQTEVHTFNEEIITEAINFEMSRNGQVFFVNNRIQNLMELKAMIVRNIPDCRVCIGHGQMQPEELEKIIFGFVNYDYDVLLATTIIESGIDIPNANTIIINQAQNFGWCKSLNPKFCA
;
A
#
# COMPACT_ATOMS: atom_id res chain seq x y z
N MET A 1 -7.77 -15.10 21.66
CA MET A 1 -8.85 -15.81 22.38
C MET A 1 -10.23 -15.33 21.92
N GLY A 2 -10.46 -14.05 21.69
CA GLY A 2 -11.78 -13.49 21.39
C GLY A 2 -12.50 -14.02 20.15
N ILE A 3 -11.84 -14.24 19.03
CA ILE A 3 -12.51 -14.70 17.79
C ILE A 3 -13.08 -16.11 17.92
N THR A 4 -12.38 -17.01 18.59
CA THR A 4 -12.84 -18.40 18.85
C THR A 4 -14.05 -18.44 19.78
N GLU A 5 -14.12 -17.55 20.74
CA GLU A 5 -15.28 -17.40 21.64
C GLU A 5 -16.49 -16.88 20.87
N LEU A 6 -16.30 -15.86 20.04
CA LEU A 6 -17.33 -15.32 19.18
C LEU A 6 -17.87 -16.37 18.22
N GLN A 7 -16.99 -17.15 17.57
CA GLN A 7 -17.37 -18.27 16.71
C GLN A 7 -18.20 -19.31 17.48
N SER A 8 -17.75 -19.70 18.69
CA SER A 8 -18.46 -20.71 19.50
C SER A 8 -19.86 -20.25 19.88
N ARG A 9 -20.06 -18.95 20.10
CA ARG A 9 -21.36 -18.35 20.36
C ARG A 9 -22.26 -18.37 19.14
N TYR A 10 -21.72 -17.98 17.98
CA TYR A 10 -22.45 -17.97 16.70
C TYR A 10 -22.79 -19.39 16.19
N THR A 11 -21.95 -20.38 16.48
CA THR A 11 -22.26 -21.79 16.14
C THR A 11 -23.54 -22.30 16.86
N ARG A 12 -23.94 -21.67 17.97
CA ARG A 12 -25.20 -21.96 18.68
C ARG A 12 -26.39 -21.12 18.19
N HIS A 13 -26.23 -20.29 17.16
CA HIS A 13 -27.32 -19.48 16.66
C HIS A 13 -28.41 -20.37 16.03
N PRO A 14 -29.70 -20.21 16.43
CA PRO A 14 -30.79 -21.08 15.96
C PRO A 14 -30.92 -21.14 14.44
N ALA A 15 -30.63 -20.04 13.73
CA ALA A 15 -30.66 -20.00 12.28
C ALA A 15 -29.63 -20.92 11.62
N LEU A 16 -28.51 -21.25 12.30
CA LEU A 16 -27.47 -22.11 11.73
C LEU A 16 -27.95 -23.55 11.58
N GLU A 17 -28.57 -24.10 12.64
CA GLU A 17 -29.19 -25.41 12.60
C GLU A 17 -30.40 -25.41 11.64
N GLY A 18 -31.18 -24.34 11.64
CA GLY A 18 -32.29 -24.13 10.72
C GLY A 18 -31.86 -24.20 9.27
N LEU A 19 -30.77 -23.50 8.91
CA LEU A 19 -30.23 -23.52 7.54
C LEU A 19 -29.68 -24.89 7.17
N ALA A 20 -28.91 -25.53 8.07
CA ALA A 20 -28.35 -26.86 7.83
C ALA A 20 -29.45 -27.91 7.59
N ASN A 21 -30.55 -27.86 8.35
CA ASN A 21 -31.68 -28.75 8.17
C ASN A 21 -32.46 -28.44 6.90
N THR A 22 -32.59 -27.17 6.52
CA THR A 22 -33.26 -26.74 5.28
C THR A 22 -32.46 -27.23 4.06
N LEU A 23 -31.14 -27.15 4.09
CA LEU A 23 -30.31 -27.64 3.00
C LEU A 23 -30.21 -29.15 2.89
N LYS A 24 -30.59 -29.93 3.91
CA LYS A 24 -30.73 -31.39 3.82
C LYS A 24 -31.96 -31.80 3.00
N ASN A 25 -32.96 -30.93 2.91
CA ASN A 25 -34.15 -31.16 2.09
C ASN A 25 -33.89 -30.76 0.63
N ASN A 26 -33.85 -31.73 -0.27
CA ASN A 26 -33.55 -31.54 -1.70
C ASN A 26 -34.65 -30.77 -2.43
N ASP A 27 -35.85 -30.69 -1.90
CA ASP A 27 -36.99 -29.98 -2.54
C ASP A 27 -36.87 -28.46 -2.35
N ILE A 28 -36.09 -27.99 -1.37
CA ILE A 28 -35.88 -26.57 -1.12
C ILE A 28 -34.64 -26.08 -1.89
N ARG A 29 -34.90 -25.24 -2.87
CA ARG A 29 -33.87 -24.66 -3.75
C ARG A 29 -33.53 -23.23 -3.41
N THR A 30 -34.46 -22.47 -2.82
CA THR A 30 -34.28 -21.05 -2.54
C THR A 30 -34.58 -20.75 -1.05
N VAL A 31 -33.59 -20.17 -0.39
CA VAL A 31 -33.66 -19.76 1.03
C VAL A 31 -33.38 -18.27 1.12
N PHE A 32 -34.09 -17.56 1.97
CA PHE A 32 -33.83 -16.15 2.25
C PHE A 32 -33.42 -15.94 3.71
N LEU A 33 -32.30 -15.24 3.90
CA LEU A 33 -31.83 -14.79 5.22
C LEU A 33 -32.30 -13.34 5.41
N GLU A 34 -33.43 -13.16 6.06
CA GLU A 34 -34.04 -11.86 6.29
C GLU A 34 -33.44 -11.18 7.53
N GLY A 35 -32.99 -9.92 7.38
CA GLY A 35 -32.54 -9.10 8.51
C GLY A 35 -31.10 -9.29 8.92
N THR A 36 -30.24 -9.78 8.03
CA THR A 36 -28.79 -9.76 8.20
C THR A 36 -28.23 -8.38 7.87
N HIS A 37 -27.69 -7.67 8.85
CA HIS A 37 -27.10 -6.33 8.68
C HIS A 37 -25.59 -6.36 8.91
N ALA A 38 -24.88 -5.46 8.22
CA ALA A 38 -23.43 -5.28 8.38
C ALA A 38 -22.67 -6.62 8.21
N SER A 39 -21.61 -6.86 8.99
CA SER A 39 -20.83 -8.11 8.94
C SER A 39 -21.54 -9.34 9.59
N CYS A 40 -22.83 -9.24 9.92
CA CYS A 40 -23.57 -10.40 10.39
C CYS A 40 -23.62 -11.53 9.35
N ALA A 41 -23.82 -11.19 8.07
CA ALA A 41 -23.87 -12.18 7.00
C ALA A 41 -22.53 -12.92 6.82
N SER A 42 -21.41 -12.21 6.83
CA SER A 42 -20.07 -12.79 6.69
C SER A 42 -19.68 -13.66 7.89
N LEU A 43 -19.99 -13.22 9.12
CA LEU A 43 -19.75 -13.99 10.34
C LEU A 43 -20.62 -15.26 10.38
N PHE A 44 -21.92 -15.14 10.06
CA PHE A 44 -22.83 -16.27 10.03
C PHE A 44 -22.41 -17.29 8.96
N ALA A 45 -22.09 -16.83 7.75
CA ALA A 45 -21.59 -17.67 6.68
C ALA A 45 -20.31 -18.39 7.07
N SER A 46 -19.37 -17.67 7.73
CA SER A 46 -18.12 -18.24 8.22
C SER A 46 -18.33 -19.39 9.22
N CYS A 47 -19.29 -19.24 10.14
CA CYS A 47 -19.64 -20.29 11.08
C CYS A 47 -20.37 -21.46 10.40
N PHE A 48 -21.20 -21.17 9.39
CA PHE A 48 -21.94 -22.18 8.64
C PHE A 48 -21.02 -23.07 7.82
N ILE A 49 -20.12 -22.51 7.01
CA ILE A 49 -19.18 -23.29 6.18
C ILE A 49 -18.23 -24.15 6.99
N LYS A 50 -17.89 -23.73 8.20
CA LYS A 50 -17.10 -24.54 9.13
C LYS A 50 -17.88 -25.74 9.69
N SER A 51 -19.19 -25.60 9.83
CA SER A 51 -20.09 -26.66 10.35
C SER A 51 -20.55 -27.61 9.27
N VAL A 52 -20.68 -27.14 8.02
CA VAL A 52 -21.16 -27.91 6.89
C VAL A 52 -20.13 -27.81 5.77
N SER A 53 -19.41 -28.91 5.51
CA SER A 53 -18.42 -28.97 4.45
C SER A 53 -19.10 -28.99 3.07
N GLY A 54 -18.57 -28.24 2.10
CA GLY A 54 -19.12 -28.17 0.75
C GLY A 54 -18.40 -27.15 -0.10
N VAL A 55 -18.90 -26.95 -1.32
CA VAL A 55 -18.46 -25.86 -2.21
C VAL A 55 -19.49 -24.74 -2.14
N TYR A 56 -19.02 -23.55 -1.85
CA TYR A 56 -19.85 -22.35 -1.69
C TYR A 56 -19.36 -21.22 -2.59
N LEU A 57 -20.30 -20.56 -3.27
CA LEU A 57 -20.02 -19.37 -4.08
C LEU A 57 -20.82 -18.19 -3.54
N PHE A 58 -20.09 -17.17 -3.03
CA PHE A 58 -20.65 -15.91 -2.56
C PHE A 58 -20.52 -14.85 -3.64
N VAL A 59 -21.68 -14.28 -4.05
CA VAL A 59 -21.77 -13.26 -5.08
C VAL A 59 -22.27 -11.96 -4.45
N LEU A 60 -21.40 -10.98 -4.35
CA LEU A 60 -21.68 -9.63 -3.84
C LEU A 60 -21.96 -8.68 -5.00
N ASN A 61 -22.31 -7.42 -4.68
CA ASN A 61 -22.75 -6.47 -5.71
C ASN A 61 -21.61 -5.86 -6.52
N ASP A 62 -20.43 -5.69 -5.90
CA ASP A 62 -19.24 -5.11 -6.54
C ASP A 62 -17.95 -5.65 -5.91
N GLN A 63 -16.82 -5.20 -6.49
CA GLN A 63 -15.48 -5.63 -6.07
C GLN A 63 -15.15 -5.22 -4.63
N GLU A 64 -15.55 -4.03 -4.22
CA GLU A 64 -15.22 -3.49 -2.90
C GLU A 64 -15.97 -4.27 -1.81
N GLU A 65 -17.26 -4.47 -2.00
CA GLU A 65 -18.08 -5.24 -1.10
C GLU A 65 -17.64 -6.71 -1.01
N ALA A 66 -17.31 -7.32 -2.16
CA ALA A 66 -16.77 -8.68 -2.21
C ALA A 66 -15.41 -8.76 -1.48
N GLY A 67 -14.56 -7.75 -1.61
CA GLY A 67 -13.28 -7.65 -0.91
C GLY A 67 -13.45 -7.60 0.62
N TYR A 68 -14.38 -6.81 1.12
CA TYR A 68 -14.66 -6.75 2.56
C TYR A 68 -15.28 -8.04 3.09
N PHE A 69 -16.23 -8.61 2.34
CA PHE A 69 -16.85 -9.89 2.71
C PHE A 69 -15.82 -11.03 2.77
N TYR A 70 -14.94 -11.11 1.78
CA TYR A 70 -13.82 -12.04 1.76
C TYR A 70 -12.90 -11.82 2.96
N HIS A 71 -12.55 -10.57 3.25
CA HIS A 71 -11.69 -10.22 4.38
C HIS A 71 -12.30 -10.69 5.71
N ASP A 72 -13.57 -10.39 5.96
CA ASP A 72 -14.28 -10.84 7.15
C ASP A 72 -14.22 -12.36 7.32
N MET A 73 -14.52 -13.10 6.24
CA MET A 73 -14.47 -14.56 6.26
C MET A 73 -13.09 -15.12 6.58
N VAL A 74 -12.05 -14.51 6.00
CA VAL A 74 -10.65 -14.87 6.27
C VAL A 74 -10.25 -14.55 7.70
N GLN A 75 -10.67 -13.42 8.25
CA GLN A 75 -10.43 -13.06 9.65
C GLN A 75 -11.03 -14.08 10.62
N VAL A 76 -12.17 -14.63 10.27
CA VAL A 76 -12.89 -15.61 11.13
C VAL A 76 -12.36 -17.04 10.97
N ASN A 77 -12.10 -17.51 9.74
CA ASN A 77 -11.79 -18.92 9.45
C ASN A 77 -10.34 -19.19 9.00
N GLY A 78 -9.55 -18.15 8.76
CA GLY A 78 -8.25 -18.26 8.08
C GLY A 78 -8.40 -18.31 6.56
N ASP A 79 -7.27 -18.34 5.87
CA ASP A 79 -7.19 -18.12 4.44
C ASP A 79 -7.02 -19.41 3.59
N GLU A 80 -7.00 -20.59 4.22
CA GLU A 80 -6.72 -21.84 3.51
C GLU A 80 -7.86 -22.30 2.59
N GLN A 81 -9.11 -22.12 3.00
CA GLN A 81 -10.29 -22.61 2.29
C GLN A 81 -11.14 -21.50 1.66
N ILE A 82 -10.81 -20.25 1.90
CA ILE A 82 -11.55 -19.09 1.40
C ILE A 82 -10.74 -18.45 0.29
N LEU A 83 -11.33 -18.37 -0.90
CA LEU A 83 -10.70 -17.88 -2.10
C LEU A 83 -11.44 -16.68 -2.66
N PHE A 84 -10.69 -15.76 -3.27
CA PHE A 84 -11.26 -14.61 -3.94
C PHE A 84 -11.12 -14.78 -5.46
N PHE A 85 -12.22 -14.61 -6.19
CA PHE A 85 -12.25 -14.71 -7.65
C PHE A 85 -12.50 -13.33 -8.25
N PRO A 86 -11.46 -12.56 -8.61
CA PRO A 86 -11.58 -11.22 -9.18
C PRO A 86 -11.80 -11.24 -10.70
N SER A 87 -12.16 -10.08 -11.27
CA SER A 87 -12.06 -9.82 -12.71
C SER A 87 -10.60 -9.79 -13.15
N SER A 88 -10.32 -10.31 -14.34
CA SER A 88 -8.97 -10.30 -14.93
C SER A 88 -8.54 -8.92 -15.43
N TYR A 89 -9.49 -8.00 -15.65
CA TYR A 89 -9.23 -6.69 -16.23
C TYR A 89 -9.13 -5.59 -15.17
N ARG A 90 -8.24 -4.63 -15.41
CA ARG A 90 -8.22 -3.37 -14.65
C ARG A 90 -9.25 -2.41 -15.22
N ARG A 91 -10.20 -2.01 -14.39
CA ARG A 91 -11.37 -1.19 -14.77
C ARG A 91 -11.07 0.25 -15.22
N ALA A 92 -9.84 0.76 -15.07
CA ALA A 92 -9.66 2.20 -15.16
C ALA A 92 -9.55 2.78 -16.58
N ILE A 93 -9.04 2.08 -17.59
CA ILE A 93 -8.74 2.75 -18.87
C ILE A 93 -8.97 1.95 -20.15
N LYS A 94 -8.97 0.64 -20.20
CA LYS A 94 -9.29 -0.16 -21.42
C LYS A 94 -9.40 -1.65 -21.10
N TYR A 95 -10.39 -2.35 -21.68
CA TYR A 95 -10.43 -3.80 -21.82
C TYR A 95 -9.24 -4.27 -22.67
N GLY A 96 -8.07 -4.40 -22.08
CA GLY A 96 -6.86 -4.79 -22.82
C GLY A 96 -5.65 -5.01 -21.91
N GLN A 97 -5.63 -4.44 -20.72
CA GLN A 97 -4.56 -4.69 -19.75
C GLN A 97 -5.05 -5.62 -18.65
N LYS A 98 -4.58 -6.87 -18.69
CA LYS A 98 -4.83 -7.86 -17.66
C LYS A 98 -3.94 -7.58 -16.43
N ASP A 99 -4.49 -7.84 -15.25
CA ASP A 99 -3.73 -7.78 -14.00
C ASP A 99 -3.19 -9.17 -13.67
N ALA A 100 -1.89 -9.38 -13.82
CA ALA A 100 -1.24 -10.65 -13.52
C ALA A 100 -1.54 -11.16 -12.10
N ALA A 101 -1.72 -10.26 -11.13
CA ALA A 101 -2.06 -10.64 -9.76
C ALA A 101 -3.49 -11.19 -9.64
N ASN A 102 -4.42 -10.66 -10.40
CA ASN A 102 -5.79 -11.17 -10.46
C ASN A 102 -5.84 -12.51 -11.20
N GLU A 103 -5.04 -12.71 -12.24
CA GLU A 103 -4.93 -13.98 -12.95
C GLU A 103 -4.44 -15.11 -12.02
N ILE A 104 -3.50 -14.82 -11.11
CA ILE A 104 -3.05 -15.79 -10.10
C ILE A 104 -4.23 -16.24 -9.23
N LEU A 105 -5.01 -15.30 -8.69
CA LEU A 105 -6.17 -15.62 -7.85
C LEU A 105 -7.22 -16.42 -8.61
N ARG A 106 -7.50 -16.07 -9.87
CA ARG A 106 -8.44 -16.81 -10.75
C ARG A 106 -7.95 -18.22 -10.98
N THR A 107 -6.68 -18.38 -11.34
CA THR A 107 -6.06 -19.69 -11.63
C THR A 107 -6.04 -20.57 -10.38
N GLU A 108 -5.77 -20.01 -9.20
CA GLU A 108 -5.85 -20.73 -7.92
C GLU A 108 -7.26 -21.29 -7.67
N VAL A 109 -8.30 -20.45 -7.86
CA VAL A 109 -9.71 -20.88 -7.71
C VAL A 109 -10.04 -22.02 -8.65
N LEU A 110 -9.75 -21.85 -9.95
CA LEU A 110 -10.05 -22.88 -10.95
C LEU A 110 -9.33 -24.21 -10.67
N SER A 111 -8.05 -24.13 -10.29
CA SER A 111 -7.25 -25.31 -9.97
C SER A 111 -7.75 -26.08 -8.74
N ARG A 112 -8.28 -25.39 -7.73
CA ARG A 112 -8.82 -26.05 -6.52
C ARG A 112 -10.23 -26.62 -6.75
N LEU A 113 -11.04 -25.94 -7.54
CA LEU A 113 -12.37 -26.44 -7.94
C LEU A 113 -12.25 -27.69 -8.82
N GLU A 114 -11.26 -27.75 -9.74
CA GLU A 114 -11.00 -28.92 -10.57
C GLU A 114 -10.68 -30.19 -9.74
N LYS A 115 -9.99 -30.00 -8.59
CA LYS A 115 -9.66 -31.08 -7.66
C LYS A 115 -10.84 -31.54 -6.79
N ASN A 116 -12.02 -30.92 -6.92
CA ASN A 116 -13.20 -31.16 -6.07
C ASN A 116 -12.89 -31.00 -4.56
N GLU A 117 -12.00 -30.10 -4.22
CA GLU A 117 -11.75 -29.75 -2.81
C GLU A 117 -12.91 -28.92 -2.27
N PRO A 118 -13.29 -29.08 -0.97
CA PRO A 118 -14.25 -28.18 -0.34
C PRO A 118 -13.64 -26.79 -0.22
N VAL A 119 -14.17 -25.85 -1.01
CA VAL A 119 -13.71 -24.46 -1.06
C VAL A 119 -14.86 -23.47 -1.03
N THR A 120 -14.58 -22.31 -0.52
CA THR A 120 -15.49 -21.17 -0.52
C THR A 120 -14.93 -20.08 -1.40
N VAL A 121 -15.70 -19.67 -2.40
CA VAL A 121 -15.29 -18.64 -3.37
C VAL A 121 -16.12 -17.40 -3.14
N VAL A 122 -15.47 -16.24 -3.05
CA VAL A 122 -16.13 -14.92 -3.00
C VAL A 122 -15.85 -14.18 -4.30
N THR A 123 -16.90 -13.64 -4.92
CA THR A 123 -16.81 -12.99 -6.22
C THR A 123 -17.84 -11.88 -6.40
N TYR A 124 -17.86 -11.25 -7.56
CA TYR A 124 -18.72 -10.14 -7.93
C TYR A 124 -19.04 -10.15 -9.44
N PRO A 125 -20.03 -9.37 -9.93
CA PRO A 125 -20.53 -9.48 -11.30
C PRO A 125 -19.48 -9.35 -12.40
N ASP A 126 -18.51 -8.45 -12.25
CA ASP A 126 -17.47 -8.22 -13.27
C ASP A 126 -16.60 -9.46 -13.50
N ALA A 127 -16.32 -10.20 -12.43
CA ALA A 127 -15.55 -11.44 -12.53
C ALA A 127 -16.38 -12.58 -13.16
N LEU A 128 -17.69 -12.63 -12.85
CA LEU A 128 -18.62 -13.64 -13.39
C LEU A 128 -19.00 -13.38 -14.84
N ALA A 129 -18.94 -12.14 -15.32
CA ALA A 129 -19.16 -11.81 -16.72
C ALA A 129 -18.13 -12.43 -17.65
N GLU A 130 -16.93 -12.73 -17.15
CA GLU A 130 -15.82 -13.29 -17.91
C GLU A 130 -15.89 -14.82 -17.97
N LYS A 131 -15.80 -15.38 -19.17
CA LYS A 131 -15.66 -16.83 -19.38
C LYS A 131 -14.30 -17.33 -18.88
N VAL A 132 -14.28 -18.60 -18.55
CA VAL A 132 -13.08 -19.32 -18.05
C VAL A 132 -12.81 -20.55 -18.94
N VAL A 133 -11.60 -21.04 -18.89
CA VAL A 133 -11.22 -22.27 -19.59
C VAL A 133 -12.00 -23.46 -19.04
N SER A 134 -12.32 -24.44 -19.91
CA SER A 134 -13.01 -25.65 -19.45
C SER A 134 -12.11 -26.52 -18.55
N PRO A 135 -12.68 -27.34 -17.64
CA PRO A 135 -11.91 -28.22 -16.76
C PRO A 135 -10.96 -29.16 -17.52
N LYS A 136 -11.35 -29.59 -18.71
CA LYS A 136 -10.54 -30.45 -19.57
C LYS A 136 -9.25 -29.73 -20.02
N ILE A 137 -9.38 -28.48 -20.51
CA ILE A 137 -8.24 -27.71 -20.97
C ILE A 137 -7.32 -27.39 -19.79
N LEU A 138 -7.88 -27.08 -18.62
CA LEU A 138 -7.10 -26.83 -17.40
C LEU A 138 -6.28 -28.08 -17.02
N SER A 139 -6.91 -29.27 -17.03
CA SER A 139 -6.24 -30.53 -16.72
C SER A 139 -5.15 -30.86 -17.74
N ASP A 140 -5.43 -30.68 -19.03
CA ASP A 140 -4.49 -30.98 -20.12
C ASP A 140 -3.26 -30.04 -20.11
N ARG A 141 -3.42 -28.79 -19.58
CA ARG A 141 -2.34 -27.81 -19.50
C ARG A 141 -1.72 -27.70 -18.10
N THR A 142 -2.02 -28.61 -17.20
CA THR A 142 -1.41 -28.64 -15.87
C THR A 142 -0.31 -29.68 -15.81
N LEU A 143 0.95 -29.22 -15.61
CA LEU A 143 2.07 -30.11 -15.38
C LEU A 143 2.13 -30.48 -13.89
N LYS A 144 1.93 -31.77 -13.59
CA LYS A 144 2.03 -32.30 -12.21
C LYS A 144 3.40 -32.95 -12.02
N LEU A 145 4.12 -32.52 -10.98
CA LEU A 145 5.43 -33.10 -10.60
C LEU A 145 5.34 -33.63 -9.18
N THR A 146 5.91 -34.82 -8.96
CA THR A 146 5.88 -35.51 -7.66
C THR A 146 7.29 -35.99 -7.30
N VAL A 147 7.66 -35.90 -6.04
CA VAL A 147 8.94 -36.42 -5.55
C VAL A 147 9.03 -37.93 -5.82
N GLY A 148 10.18 -38.37 -6.34
CA GLY A 148 10.42 -39.78 -6.79
C GLY A 148 9.92 -40.06 -8.22
N GLN A 149 9.37 -39.08 -8.93
CA GLN A 149 8.97 -39.26 -10.34
C GLN A 149 10.21 -39.21 -11.23
N HIS A 150 10.27 -40.14 -12.19
CA HIS A 150 11.30 -40.15 -13.24
C HIS A 150 10.80 -39.38 -14.45
N ILE A 151 11.45 -38.27 -14.78
CA ILE A 151 11.13 -37.42 -15.91
C ILE A 151 12.37 -36.64 -16.35
N ASP A 152 12.59 -36.54 -17.65
CA ASP A 152 13.73 -35.82 -18.21
C ASP A 152 13.57 -34.31 -18.03
N THR A 153 14.61 -33.64 -17.60
CA THR A 153 14.65 -32.16 -17.45
C THR A 153 14.39 -31.43 -18.77
N ASP A 154 14.84 -32.00 -19.89
CA ASP A 154 14.59 -31.44 -21.23
C ASP A 154 13.11 -31.52 -21.62
N GLU A 155 12.42 -32.60 -21.23
CA GLU A 155 10.97 -32.74 -21.43
C GLU A 155 10.18 -31.69 -20.64
N ILE A 156 10.54 -31.44 -19.38
CA ILE A 156 9.93 -30.42 -18.56
C ILE A 156 10.17 -29.02 -19.16
N THR A 157 11.41 -28.73 -19.54
CA THR A 157 11.80 -27.44 -20.13
C THR A 157 11.04 -27.17 -21.42
N LYS A 158 10.89 -28.18 -22.26
CA LYS A 158 10.10 -28.09 -23.48
C LYS A 158 8.63 -27.87 -23.17
N THR A 159 8.06 -28.62 -22.23
CA THR A 159 6.65 -28.49 -21.83
C THR A 159 6.37 -27.09 -21.26
N LEU A 160 7.26 -26.54 -20.42
CA LEU A 160 7.13 -25.18 -19.89
C LEU A 160 7.19 -24.13 -21.02
N SER A 161 8.08 -24.31 -21.99
CA SER A 161 8.17 -23.43 -23.16
C SER A 161 6.93 -23.52 -24.04
N ASP A 162 6.39 -24.73 -24.26
CA ASP A 162 5.15 -24.95 -25.00
C ASP A 162 3.91 -24.37 -24.27
N TYR A 163 3.97 -24.26 -22.95
CA TYR A 163 2.98 -23.59 -22.11
C TYR A 163 3.12 -22.06 -22.06
N GLY A 164 4.14 -21.50 -22.74
CA GLY A 164 4.35 -20.05 -22.80
C GLY A 164 5.14 -19.48 -21.62
N PHE A 165 5.80 -20.33 -20.80
CA PHE A 165 6.71 -19.83 -19.77
C PHE A 165 7.98 -19.26 -20.41
N GLU A 166 8.42 -18.11 -19.90
CA GLU A 166 9.66 -17.46 -20.32
C GLU A 166 10.87 -18.11 -19.64
N HIS A 167 11.86 -18.52 -20.42
CA HIS A 167 13.11 -19.02 -19.88
C HIS A 167 14.03 -17.86 -19.46
N VAL A 168 14.33 -17.77 -18.18
CA VAL A 168 15.14 -16.71 -17.57
C VAL A 168 16.29 -17.29 -16.75
N ASP A 169 17.27 -16.48 -16.40
CA ASP A 169 18.38 -16.92 -15.55
C ASP A 169 17.95 -17.12 -14.08
N TYR A 170 17.00 -16.30 -13.62
CA TYR A 170 16.39 -16.35 -12.29
C TYR A 170 14.92 -16.03 -12.37
N VAL A 171 14.12 -16.73 -11.59
CA VAL A 171 12.67 -16.59 -11.59
C VAL A 171 12.24 -15.50 -10.61
N TYR A 172 11.46 -14.53 -11.11
CA TYR A 172 10.98 -13.38 -10.34
C TYR A 172 9.49 -13.14 -10.44
N GLU A 173 8.89 -13.48 -11.57
CA GLU A 173 7.49 -13.25 -11.88
C GLU A 173 6.80 -14.55 -12.29
N PRO A 174 5.49 -14.71 -12.07
CA PRO A 174 4.74 -15.85 -12.58
C PRO A 174 4.88 -15.97 -14.11
N GLY A 175 4.96 -17.20 -14.60
CA GLY A 175 5.20 -17.48 -16.01
C GLY A 175 6.67 -17.53 -16.39
N GLN A 176 7.59 -17.49 -15.43
CA GLN A 176 9.02 -17.65 -15.65
C GLN A 176 9.52 -18.99 -15.15
N PHE A 177 10.54 -19.54 -15.81
CA PHE A 177 11.30 -20.69 -15.34
C PHE A 177 12.79 -20.53 -15.61
N ALA A 178 13.62 -21.19 -14.81
CA ALA A 178 15.07 -21.18 -14.92
C ALA A 178 15.63 -22.59 -14.73
N THR A 179 16.62 -22.97 -15.54
CA THR A 179 17.33 -24.26 -15.42
C THR A 179 18.77 -24.01 -14.99
N ARG A 180 19.19 -24.64 -13.89
CA ARG A 180 20.53 -24.47 -13.33
C ARG A 180 21.11 -25.80 -12.87
N GLY A 181 21.82 -26.47 -13.77
CA GLY A 181 22.36 -27.83 -13.52
C GLY A 181 21.23 -28.84 -13.30
N SER A 182 21.15 -29.41 -12.09
CA SER A 182 20.10 -30.35 -11.68
C SER A 182 18.88 -29.68 -11.06
N ILE A 183 18.75 -28.36 -11.14
CA ILE A 183 17.65 -27.58 -10.52
C ILE A 183 16.82 -26.93 -11.60
N ILE A 184 15.52 -27.07 -11.50
CA ILE A 184 14.53 -26.27 -12.26
C ILE A 184 13.76 -25.43 -11.26
N ASP A 185 13.85 -24.11 -11.41
CA ASP A 185 13.02 -23.14 -10.71
C ASP A 185 11.86 -22.74 -11.64
N VAL A 186 10.62 -22.72 -11.14
CA VAL A 186 9.45 -22.35 -11.94
C VAL A 186 8.43 -21.59 -11.10
N TYR A 187 7.87 -20.52 -11.66
CA TYR A 187 6.83 -19.75 -11.00
C TYR A 187 5.48 -19.95 -11.72
N SER A 188 4.67 -20.82 -11.13
CA SER A 188 3.31 -21.12 -11.63
C SER A 188 2.36 -19.97 -11.36
N PHE A 189 1.36 -19.78 -12.25
CA PHE A 189 0.24 -18.85 -12.01
C PHE A 189 -0.74 -19.34 -10.93
N ALA A 190 -0.62 -20.58 -10.46
CA ALA A 190 -1.45 -21.13 -9.39
C ALA A 190 -0.79 -21.10 -8.01
N SER A 191 0.32 -20.40 -7.82
CA SER A 191 1.07 -20.39 -6.57
C SER A 191 1.57 -19.01 -6.18
N GLU A 192 1.53 -18.71 -4.88
CA GLU A 192 2.09 -17.47 -4.31
C GLU A 192 3.62 -17.43 -4.36
N TYR A 193 4.27 -18.61 -4.30
CA TYR A 193 5.73 -18.76 -4.30
C TYR A 193 6.18 -19.64 -5.46
N PRO A 194 7.35 -19.36 -6.07
CA PRO A 194 7.94 -20.24 -7.06
C PRO A 194 8.38 -21.57 -6.44
N TYR A 195 8.43 -22.57 -7.29
CA TYR A 195 8.89 -23.90 -6.94
C TYR A 195 10.32 -24.12 -7.40
N ARG A 196 11.10 -24.81 -6.57
CA ARG A 196 12.42 -25.31 -6.87
C ARG A 196 12.37 -26.83 -6.87
N VAL A 197 12.63 -27.42 -8.02
CA VAL A 197 12.65 -28.87 -8.24
C VAL A 197 14.10 -29.32 -8.40
N ASP A 198 14.60 -30.11 -7.49
CA ASP A 198 15.93 -30.67 -7.52
C ASP A 198 15.88 -32.09 -8.12
N PHE A 199 16.82 -32.41 -8.98
CA PHE A 199 16.91 -33.68 -9.66
C PHE A 199 18.17 -34.44 -9.28
N PHE A 200 18.04 -35.76 -9.13
CA PHE A 200 19.17 -36.68 -9.07
C PHE A 200 19.12 -37.59 -10.31
N GLY A 201 19.85 -37.18 -11.35
CA GLY A 201 19.72 -37.80 -12.68
C GLY A 201 18.39 -37.38 -13.33
N ASP A 202 17.52 -38.34 -13.60
CA ASP A 202 16.16 -38.18 -14.14
C ASP A 202 15.06 -38.29 -13.06
N GLU A 203 15.43 -38.52 -11.79
CA GLU A 203 14.50 -38.63 -10.66
C GLU A 203 14.36 -37.28 -9.93
N ILE A 204 13.14 -36.89 -9.59
CA ILE A 204 12.88 -35.72 -8.74
C ILE A 204 13.22 -36.08 -7.28
N ASP A 205 14.34 -35.51 -6.78
CA ASP A 205 14.82 -35.75 -5.41
C ASP A 205 14.03 -34.93 -4.39
N SER A 206 13.77 -33.67 -4.69
CA SER A 206 13.00 -32.81 -3.79
C SER A 206 12.30 -31.65 -4.50
N ILE A 207 11.15 -31.24 -3.96
CA ILE A 207 10.42 -30.08 -4.41
C ILE A 207 10.26 -29.14 -3.22
N ARG A 208 10.58 -27.85 -3.43
CA ARG A 208 10.52 -26.83 -2.38
C ARG A 208 9.92 -25.54 -2.94
N THR A 209 9.19 -24.81 -2.13
CA THR A 209 8.91 -23.39 -2.41
C THR A 209 10.13 -22.56 -2.00
N PHE A 210 10.32 -21.42 -2.66
CA PHE A 210 11.37 -20.48 -2.27
C PHE A 210 10.90 -19.03 -2.37
N GLU A 211 11.58 -18.16 -1.65
CA GLU A 211 11.29 -16.74 -1.63
C GLU A 211 12.03 -16.03 -2.76
N VAL A 212 11.29 -15.26 -3.56
CA VAL A 212 11.84 -14.55 -4.73
C VAL A 212 12.97 -13.59 -4.31
N GLU A 213 12.80 -12.91 -3.19
CA GLU A 213 13.74 -11.89 -2.72
C GLU A 213 15.09 -12.46 -2.28
N SER A 214 15.04 -13.45 -1.42
CA SER A 214 16.23 -14.04 -0.82
C SER A 214 16.78 -15.22 -1.61
N GLN A 215 15.99 -15.77 -2.54
CA GLN A 215 16.24 -17.04 -3.26
C GLN A 215 16.42 -18.25 -2.31
N LEU A 216 16.00 -18.11 -1.04
CA LEU A 216 16.08 -19.15 -0.02
C LEU A 216 14.84 -20.03 -0.05
N SER A 217 15.06 -21.33 0.09
CA SER A 217 13.98 -22.33 0.19
C SER A 217 13.18 -22.13 1.48
N ARG A 218 11.84 -22.30 1.38
CA ARG A 218 10.91 -22.20 2.51
C ARG A 218 10.39 -23.58 2.93
N GLU A 219 9.45 -24.13 2.20
CA GLU A 219 8.71 -25.32 2.54
C GLU A 219 9.01 -26.45 1.55
N LYS A 220 9.07 -27.68 2.05
CA LYS A 220 9.09 -28.88 1.21
C LYS A 220 7.67 -29.25 0.82
N LYS A 221 7.51 -29.72 -0.41
CA LYS A 221 6.24 -30.24 -0.96
C LYS A 221 6.50 -31.63 -1.57
N ASP A 222 5.54 -32.52 -1.40
CA ASP A 222 5.64 -33.87 -1.97
C ASP A 222 5.22 -33.88 -3.45
N SER A 223 4.31 -32.97 -3.83
CA SER A 223 3.86 -32.77 -5.20
C SER A 223 3.48 -31.31 -5.47
N VAL A 224 3.59 -30.91 -6.73
CA VAL A 224 3.19 -29.57 -7.19
C VAL A 224 2.48 -29.63 -8.52
N SER A 225 1.59 -28.66 -8.76
CA SER A 225 0.92 -28.46 -10.02
C SER A 225 1.37 -27.12 -10.62
N ILE A 226 1.93 -27.15 -11.80
CA ILE A 226 2.40 -25.98 -12.53
C ILE A 226 1.37 -25.66 -13.59
N VAL A 227 0.74 -24.50 -13.47
CA VAL A 227 -0.33 -24.03 -14.37
C VAL A 227 0.19 -22.79 -15.10
N PRO A 228 0.05 -22.75 -16.45
CA PRO A 228 0.42 -21.59 -17.26
C PRO A 228 -0.59 -20.45 -17.13
N GLU A 229 -0.32 -19.34 -17.82
CA GLU A 229 -1.31 -18.29 -18.03
C GLU A 229 -2.48 -18.83 -18.85
N LEU A 230 -3.65 -18.94 -18.22
CA LEU A 230 -4.83 -19.51 -18.85
C LEU A 230 -5.54 -18.54 -19.81
N ALA A 231 -5.26 -17.26 -19.67
CA ALA A 231 -5.90 -16.19 -20.43
C ALA A 231 -5.61 -16.20 -21.95
N GLN A 232 -4.58 -16.94 -22.39
CA GLN A 232 -4.20 -17.07 -23.81
C GLN A 232 -4.82 -18.33 -24.47
N ALA A 233 -5.53 -19.17 -23.72
CA ALA A 233 -6.19 -20.33 -24.29
C ALA A 233 -7.41 -19.89 -25.12
N MET A 234 -7.37 -20.08 -26.44
CA MET A 234 -8.39 -19.55 -27.35
C MET A 234 -9.62 -20.46 -27.56
N ASP A 235 -9.60 -21.71 -27.10
CA ASP A 235 -10.66 -22.67 -27.37
C ASP A 235 -11.24 -23.26 -26.08
N GLY A 236 -12.59 -23.33 -26.02
CA GLY A 236 -13.31 -24.01 -24.95
C GLY A 236 -13.65 -23.15 -23.72
N ASP A 237 -13.81 -21.85 -23.92
CA ASP A 237 -14.25 -20.94 -22.86
C ASP A 237 -15.71 -21.21 -22.49
N ILE A 238 -15.96 -21.40 -21.19
CA ILE A 238 -17.29 -21.63 -20.61
C ILE A 238 -17.56 -20.59 -19.54
N SER A 239 -18.82 -20.42 -19.13
CA SER A 239 -19.13 -19.58 -17.99
C SER A 239 -18.52 -20.13 -16.70
N PHE A 240 -18.25 -19.29 -15.74
CA PHE A 240 -17.78 -19.73 -14.42
C PHE A 240 -18.80 -20.62 -13.70
N LEU A 241 -20.11 -20.36 -13.88
CA LEU A 241 -21.16 -21.19 -13.31
C LEU A 241 -21.21 -22.60 -13.93
N SER A 242 -20.87 -22.73 -15.21
CA SER A 242 -20.74 -24.04 -15.86
C SER A 242 -19.45 -24.78 -15.44
N PHE A 243 -18.44 -24.08 -14.92
CA PHE A 243 -17.20 -24.67 -14.44
C PHE A 243 -17.35 -25.27 -13.03
N ILE A 244 -18.13 -24.65 -12.15
CA ILE A 244 -18.26 -25.08 -10.76
C ILE A 244 -19.11 -26.36 -10.62
N PRO A 245 -18.85 -27.19 -9.58
CA PRO A 245 -19.67 -28.38 -9.30
C PRO A 245 -21.16 -28.06 -9.10
N ARG A 246 -22.04 -28.95 -9.60
CA ARG A 246 -23.51 -28.78 -9.49
C ARG A 246 -24.06 -28.73 -8.07
N GLU A 247 -23.30 -29.31 -7.11
CA GLU A 247 -23.63 -29.31 -5.68
C GLU A 247 -23.33 -27.99 -5.01
N THR A 248 -22.68 -27.06 -5.70
CA THR A 248 -22.32 -25.74 -5.16
C THR A 248 -23.58 -25.00 -4.69
N VAL A 249 -23.51 -24.41 -3.50
CA VAL A 249 -24.56 -23.55 -2.97
C VAL A 249 -24.21 -22.11 -3.26
N LEU A 250 -25.08 -21.43 -4.04
CA LEU A 250 -24.92 -20.01 -4.34
C LEU A 250 -25.47 -19.16 -3.20
N TRP A 251 -24.64 -18.28 -2.66
CA TRP A 251 -25.04 -17.20 -1.76
C TRP A 251 -25.00 -15.89 -2.54
N VAL A 252 -26.15 -15.25 -2.73
CA VAL A 252 -26.26 -14.07 -3.57
C VAL A 252 -26.87 -12.92 -2.77
N LYS A 253 -26.26 -11.76 -2.83
CA LYS A 253 -26.77 -10.58 -2.14
C LYS A 253 -27.97 -9.96 -2.86
N ASP A 254 -27.84 -9.74 -4.17
CA ASP A 254 -28.94 -9.26 -5.04
C ASP A 254 -28.77 -9.83 -6.45
N LEU A 255 -29.52 -10.89 -6.76
CA LEU A 255 -29.43 -11.57 -8.07
C LEU A 255 -29.84 -10.66 -9.23
N LEU A 256 -30.85 -9.79 -9.03
CA LEU A 256 -31.31 -8.90 -10.10
C LEU A 256 -30.22 -7.85 -10.43
N TRP A 257 -29.60 -7.30 -9.41
CA TRP A 257 -28.47 -6.39 -9.57
C TRP A 257 -27.29 -7.06 -10.28
N VAL A 258 -26.93 -8.27 -9.85
CA VAL A 258 -25.84 -9.05 -10.49
C VAL A 258 -26.13 -9.27 -11.97
N ARG A 259 -27.33 -9.70 -12.33
CA ARG A 259 -27.78 -9.90 -13.71
C ARG A 259 -27.69 -8.61 -14.54
N GLU A 260 -28.24 -7.51 -14.01
CA GLU A 260 -28.24 -6.23 -14.71
C GLU A 260 -26.80 -5.70 -14.89
N ARG A 261 -25.95 -5.90 -13.89
CA ARG A 261 -24.57 -5.48 -13.98
C ARG A 261 -23.78 -6.29 -15.01
N ILE A 262 -23.97 -7.61 -15.08
CA ILE A 262 -23.38 -8.46 -16.13
C ILE A 262 -23.84 -8.00 -17.51
N GLN A 263 -25.13 -7.69 -17.68
CA GLN A 263 -25.63 -7.16 -18.95
C GLN A 263 -25.01 -5.85 -19.35
N ILE A 264 -24.85 -4.91 -18.40
CA ILE A 264 -24.20 -3.62 -18.66
C ILE A 264 -22.74 -3.84 -19.08
N ILE A 265 -22.02 -4.73 -18.41
CA ILE A 265 -20.62 -5.04 -18.74
C ILE A 265 -20.49 -5.60 -20.16
N HIS A 266 -21.39 -6.53 -20.51
CA HIS A 266 -21.45 -7.09 -21.85
C HIS A 266 -21.74 -6.00 -22.91
N ASP A 267 -22.74 -5.15 -22.69
CA ASP A 267 -23.13 -4.10 -23.61
C ASP A 267 -22.09 -2.98 -23.74
N GLU A 268 -21.45 -2.59 -22.63
CA GLU A 268 -20.35 -1.61 -22.64
C GLU A 268 -19.13 -2.12 -23.41
N ALA A 269 -18.77 -3.39 -23.25
CA ALA A 269 -17.66 -4.02 -23.96
C ALA A 269 -17.88 -4.07 -25.48
N LEU A 270 -19.13 -4.17 -25.92
CA LEU A 270 -19.53 -4.22 -27.33
C LEU A 270 -20.01 -2.87 -27.88
N SER A 271 -19.88 -1.79 -27.11
CA SER A 271 -20.29 -0.47 -27.57
C SER A 271 -19.47 0.02 -28.77
N PRO A 272 -20.06 0.79 -29.71
CA PRO A 272 -19.34 1.33 -30.88
C PRO A 272 -18.12 2.19 -30.48
N GLN A 273 -18.17 2.81 -29.31
CA GLN A 273 -17.07 3.63 -28.78
C GLN A 273 -15.91 2.76 -28.26
N ALA A 274 -16.22 1.63 -27.61
CA ALA A 274 -15.19 0.66 -27.24
C ALA A 274 -14.58 0.00 -28.48
N LEU A 275 -15.39 -0.25 -29.50
CA LEU A 275 -14.98 -0.84 -30.78
C LEU A 275 -14.06 0.09 -31.60
N THR A 276 -14.29 1.41 -31.56
CA THR A 276 -13.43 2.40 -32.26
C THR A 276 -12.14 2.74 -31.51
N ALA A 277 -12.09 2.53 -30.21
CA ALA A 277 -10.89 2.71 -29.40
C ALA A 277 -9.88 1.55 -29.55
N TYR A 278 -10.29 0.44 -30.14
CA TYR A 278 -9.43 -0.68 -30.50
C TYR A 278 -8.88 -0.47 -31.91
N GLU A 279 -7.70 0.08 -32.05
CA GLU A 279 -6.93 0.07 -33.32
C GLU A 279 -6.33 -1.32 -33.65
N GLY A 280 -6.78 -2.38 -33.02
CA GLY A 280 -6.39 -3.76 -33.26
C GLY A 280 -7.30 -4.44 -34.28
N GLU A 281 -6.79 -5.48 -34.94
CA GLU A 281 -7.46 -6.25 -35.98
C GLU A 281 -8.89 -6.67 -35.58
N GLN A 282 -9.83 -6.64 -36.53
CA GLN A 282 -11.22 -7.11 -36.36
C GLN A 282 -11.35 -8.49 -35.67
N THR A 283 -10.30 -9.29 -35.71
CA THR A 283 -10.19 -10.61 -35.08
C THR A 283 -10.21 -10.53 -33.53
N GLU A 284 -9.62 -9.50 -32.93
CA GLU A 284 -9.59 -9.34 -31.46
C GLU A 284 -10.94 -8.92 -30.88
N LEU A 285 -11.70 -8.14 -31.66
CA LEU A 285 -13.06 -7.72 -31.29
C LEU A 285 -14.08 -8.88 -31.26
N MET A 286 -14.04 -9.74 -32.27
CA MET A 286 -14.85 -10.97 -32.30
C MET A 286 -14.46 -11.93 -31.16
N ASN A 287 -13.21 -11.87 -30.68
CA ASN A 287 -12.74 -12.65 -29.54
C ASN A 287 -13.26 -12.11 -28.20
N LEU A 288 -13.50 -10.79 -28.07
CA LEU A 288 -14.03 -10.19 -26.82
C LEU A 288 -15.49 -10.60 -26.59
N GLU A 289 -16.33 -10.57 -27.61
CA GLU A 289 -17.74 -11.04 -27.56
C GLU A 289 -17.84 -12.51 -27.13
N ARG A 290 -16.90 -13.33 -27.58
CA ARG A 290 -16.84 -14.76 -27.18
C ARG A 290 -16.38 -14.99 -25.76
N LYS A 291 -15.72 -14.01 -25.13
CA LYS A 291 -15.13 -14.12 -23.78
C LYS A 291 -16.05 -13.66 -22.65
N LEU A 292 -17.19 -13.06 -22.97
CA LEU A 292 -18.16 -12.58 -22.00
C LEU A 292 -19.47 -13.35 -22.07
N ILE A 293 -20.16 -13.43 -20.94
CA ILE A 293 -21.56 -13.90 -20.86
C ILE A 293 -22.50 -12.72 -20.77
N ASP A 294 -23.75 -12.90 -21.20
CA ASP A 294 -24.80 -11.93 -20.99
C ASP A 294 -25.65 -12.22 -19.73
N GLY A 295 -26.52 -11.28 -19.35
CA GLY A 295 -27.35 -11.41 -18.15
C GLY A 295 -28.39 -12.52 -18.28
N ALA A 296 -28.80 -12.96 -19.51
CA ALA A 296 -29.75 -14.02 -19.73
C ALA A 296 -29.08 -15.40 -19.54
N GLU A 297 -27.87 -15.59 -20.07
CA GLU A 297 -27.04 -16.79 -19.87
C GLU A 297 -26.77 -17.01 -18.37
N PHE A 298 -26.32 -15.96 -17.66
CA PHE A 298 -26.13 -16.01 -16.21
C PHE A 298 -27.40 -16.43 -15.45
N THR A 299 -28.58 -15.88 -15.85
CA THR A 299 -29.84 -16.19 -15.17
C THR A 299 -30.20 -17.65 -15.34
N VAL A 300 -30.13 -18.19 -16.57
CA VAL A 300 -30.46 -19.59 -16.86
C VAL A 300 -29.57 -20.54 -16.06
N GLU A 301 -28.24 -20.29 -16.07
CA GLU A 301 -27.31 -21.16 -15.39
C GLU A 301 -27.46 -21.09 -13.85
N SER A 302 -27.73 -19.90 -13.28
CA SER A 302 -27.94 -19.74 -11.85
C SER A 302 -29.12 -20.52 -11.29
N LEU A 303 -30.15 -20.84 -12.11
CA LEU A 303 -31.30 -21.65 -11.70
C LEU A 303 -30.96 -23.13 -11.46
N GLU A 304 -29.81 -23.60 -11.92
CA GLU A 304 -29.40 -24.98 -11.73
C GLU A 304 -28.87 -25.26 -10.31
N PHE A 305 -28.52 -24.20 -9.57
CA PHE A 305 -27.95 -24.27 -8.23
C PHE A 305 -28.98 -24.02 -7.14
N ARG A 306 -28.70 -24.50 -5.94
CA ARG A 306 -29.39 -24.06 -4.73
C ARG A 306 -28.92 -22.66 -4.39
N ARG A 307 -29.87 -21.79 -4.02
CA ARG A 307 -29.58 -20.39 -3.77
C ARG A 307 -29.99 -19.94 -2.37
N ILE A 308 -29.11 -19.18 -1.73
CA ILE A 308 -29.36 -18.47 -0.49
C ILE A 308 -29.26 -16.97 -0.78
N ASP A 309 -30.38 -16.27 -0.67
CA ASP A 309 -30.43 -14.82 -0.78
C ASP A 309 -30.17 -14.21 0.60
N PHE A 310 -29.26 -13.24 0.73
CA PHE A 310 -28.90 -12.61 2.00
C PHE A 310 -28.87 -11.07 1.95
N GLY A 311 -29.45 -10.47 0.93
CA GLY A 311 -29.59 -9.02 0.76
C GLY A 311 -30.83 -8.46 1.45
N HIS A 312 -31.18 -7.23 1.08
CA HIS A 312 -32.36 -6.57 1.64
C HIS A 312 -33.70 -7.22 1.21
N LYS A 313 -33.70 -7.87 0.06
CA LYS A 313 -34.89 -8.53 -0.52
C LYS A 313 -34.52 -9.84 -1.17
N ALA A 314 -35.42 -10.83 -1.05
CA ALA A 314 -35.29 -12.08 -1.80
C ALA A 314 -35.60 -11.84 -3.30
N THR A 315 -34.91 -12.56 -4.15
CA THR A 315 -35.23 -12.59 -5.58
C THR A 315 -36.33 -13.61 -5.84
N GLY A 316 -37.52 -13.12 -6.08
CA GLY A 316 -38.73 -13.94 -6.25
C GLY A 316 -39.34 -14.39 -4.90
N THR A 317 -40.08 -15.49 -4.89
CA THR A 317 -40.69 -16.03 -3.66
C THR A 317 -39.77 -17.12 -3.11
N PRO A 318 -39.10 -16.90 -1.96
CA PRO A 318 -38.26 -17.92 -1.34
C PRO A 318 -39.11 -19.09 -0.81
N GLN A 319 -38.59 -20.31 -0.90
CA GLN A 319 -39.27 -21.51 -0.38
C GLN A 319 -39.10 -21.62 1.16
N ALA A 320 -38.05 -21.02 1.69
CA ALA A 320 -37.83 -20.92 3.13
C ALA A 320 -37.25 -19.55 3.48
N THR A 321 -37.60 -19.02 4.66
CA THR A 321 -37.07 -17.75 5.18
C THR A 321 -36.57 -17.96 6.60
N LEU A 322 -35.34 -17.56 6.85
CA LEU A 322 -34.74 -17.54 8.17
C LEU A 322 -34.60 -16.09 8.61
N LYS A 323 -35.19 -15.74 9.76
CA LYS A 323 -35.22 -14.36 10.25
C LYS A 323 -34.10 -14.13 11.25
N PHE A 324 -33.38 -13.05 11.03
CA PHE A 324 -32.39 -12.51 11.95
C PHE A 324 -32.94 -11.23 12.57
N ASN A 325 -32.67 -11.05 13.84
CA ASN A 325 -33.01 -9.80 14.55
C ASN A 325 -31.70 -9.08 14.87
N THR A 326 -31.18 -8.36 13.85
CA THR A 326 -29.91 -7.62 13.99
C THR A 326 -30.10 -6.15 13.67
N SER A 327 -29.19 -5.30 14.17
CA SER A 327 -29.13 -3.89 13.84
C SER A 327 -27.67 -3.47 13.63
N VAL A 328 -27.45 -2.42 12.83
CA VAL A 328 -26.11 -1.88 12.60
C VAL A 328 -25.51 -1.25 13.87
N GLN A 329 -24.20 -1.19 13.94
CA GLN A 329 -23.49 -0.47 15.01
C GLN A 329 -23.88 1.01 14.98
N PRO A 330 -24.19 1.63 16.14
CA PRO A 330 -24.44 3.08 16.21
C PRO A 330 -23.21 3.89 15.79
N ILE A 331 -23.44 5.02 15.14
CA ILE A 331 -22.39 5.98 14.78
C ILE A 331 -22.08 6.86 15.99
N PHE A 332 -20.84 6.89 16.42
CA PHE A 332 -20.44 7.59 17.63
C PHE A 332 -19.74 8.94 17.40
N HIS A 333 -19.32 9.24 16.15
CA HIS A 333 -18.62 10.47 15.80
C HIS A 333 -17.44 10.81 16.72
N LYS A 334 -16.68 9.79 17.13
CA LYS A 334 -15.54 9.91 18.07
C LYS A 334 -15.93 10.47 19.44
N ASN A 335 -17.19 10.48 19.80
CA ASN A 335 -17.67 10.97 21.09
C ASN A 335 -17.70 9.85 22.13
N PHE A 336 -16.73 9.83 23.04
CA PHE A 336 -16.59 8.82 24.10
C PHE A 336 -17.74 8.82 25.10
N ASP A 337 -18.44 9.94 25.30
CA ASP A 337 -19.63 10.00 26.16
C ASP A 337 -20.78 9.19 25.53
N LEU A 338 -20.94 9.29 24.19
CA LEU A 338 -21.95 8.51 23.48
C LEU A 338 -21.56 7.03 23.48
N VAL A 339 -20.29 6.69 23.27
CA VAL A 339 -19.80 5.31 23.34
C VAL A 339 -20.08 4.72 24.71
N ALA A 340 -19.63 5.37 25.79
CA ALA A 340 -19.80 4.89 27.14
C ALA A 340 -21.28 4.76 27.54
N SER A 341 -22.10 5.72 27.18
CA SER A 341 -23.55 5.68 27.44
C SER A 341 -24.22 4.52 26.70
N SER A 342 -23.90 4.33 25.42
CA SER A 342 -24.46 3.24 24.59
C SER A 342 -24.04 1.87 25.10
N LEU A 343 -22.74 1.68 25.38
CA LEU A 343 -22.24 0.41 25.89
C LEU A 343 -22.82 0.08 27.28
N THR A 344 -22.97 1.07 28.14
CA THR A 344 -23.59 0.93 29.45
C THR A 344 -25.06 0.50 29.34
N ASP A 345 -25.83 1.09 28.41
CA ASP A 345 -27.22 0.72 28.15
C ASP A 345 -27.35 -0.75 27.70
N TYR A 346 -26.47 -1.19 26.78
CA TYR A 346 -26.46 -2.60 26.36
C TYR A 346 -26.07 -3.55 27.50
N LEU A 347 -25.08 -3.22 28.33
CA LEU A 347 -24.71 -4.02 29.49
C LEU A 347 -25.85 -4.13 30.48
N GLN A 348 -26.58 -3.04 30.77
CA GLN A 348 -27.74 -3.06 31.66
C GLN A 348 -28.88 -3.93 31.14
N ARG A 349 -29.01 -4.04 29.82
CA ARG A 349 -29.98 -4.94 29.14
C ARG A 349 -29.47 -6.39 29.05
N GLY A 350 -28.31 -6.70 29.60
CA GLY A 350 -27.74 -8.06 29.61
C GLY A 350 -27.07 -8.50 28.34
N TYR A 351 -26.63 -7.56 27.49
CA TYR A 351 -25.85 -7.88 26.30
C TYR A 351 -24.37 -8.10 26.65
N SER A 352 -23.74 -9.03 25.97
CA SER A 352 -22.28 -9.18 25.96
C SER A 352 -21.68 -8.30 24.90
N ILE A 353 -20.62 -7.56 25.23
CA ILE A 353 -19.96 -6.64 24.31
C ILE A 353 -18.66 -7.25 23.81
N TYR A 354 -18.51 -7.32 22.49
CA TYR A 354 -17.30 -7.71 21.80
C TYR A 354 -16.78 -6.52 21.00
N ILE A 355 -15.51 -6.17 21.19
CA ILE A 355 -14.86 -5.10 20.41
C ILE A 355 -13.77 -5.72 19.56
N CYS A 356 -13.96 -5.65 18.25
CA CYS A 356 -13.09 -6.20 17.22
C CYS A 356 -12.04 -5.17 16.79
N SER A 357 -10.75 -5.56 16.82
CA SER A 357 -9.65 -4.74 16.36
C SER A 357 -8.47 -5.62 15.93
N ASP A 358 -7.77 -5.25 14.86
CA ASP A 358 -6.53 -5.92 14.44
C ASP A 358 -5.34 -5.58 15.35
N SER A 359 -5.50 -4.63 16.26
CA SER A 359 -4.47 -4.17 17.18
C SER A 359 -4.88 -4.35 18.64
N VAL A 360 -4.23 -5.26 19.35
CA VAL A 360 -4.41 -5.46 20.80
C VAL A 360 -4.16 -4.16 21.58
N LYS A 361 -3.19 -3.34 21.13
CA LYS A 361 -2.92 -2.04 21.77
C LYS A 361 -4.08 -1.05 21.67
N GLN A 362 -4.90 -1.15 20.65
CA GLN A 362 -6.08 -0.28 20.51
C GLN A 362 -7.18 -0.67 21.49
N THR A 363 -7.41 -1.97 21.66
CA THR A 363 -8.37 -2.45 22.67
C THR A 363 -7.90 -2.17 24.09
N ASP A 364 -6.59 -2.27 24.36
CA ASP A 364 -6.01 -1.88 25.65
C ASP A 364 -6.19 -0.39 25.92
N ARG A 365 -5.91 0.48 24.94
CA ARG A 365 -6.16 1.93 25.03
C ARG A 365 -7.62 2.25 25.32
N LEU A 366 -8.54 1.55 24.66
CA LEU A 366 -9.98 1.76 24.89
C LEU A 366 -10.37 1.36 26.32
N ALA A 367 -9.82 0.25 26.81
CA ALA A 367 -10.02 -0.18 28.21
C ALA A 367 -9.44 0.83 29.21
N ASP A 368 -8.26 1.40 28.92
CA ASP A 368 -7.63 2.43 29.75
C ASP A 368 -8.47 3.72 29.76
N ILE A 369 -8.99 4.15 28.62
CA ILE A 369 -9.89 5.32 28.51
C ILE A 369 -11.11 5.14 29.41
N PHE A 370 -11.81 4.00 29.34
CA PHE A 370 -12.98 3.74 30.19
C PHE A 370 -12.62 3.68 31.66
N ARG A 371 -11.48 3.10 32.01
CA ARG A 371 -11.00 2.98 33.40
C ARG A 371 -10.66 4.36 34.00
N GLU A 372 -9.95 5.23 33.24
CA GLU A 372 -9.57 6.57 33.68
C GLU A 372 -10.77 7.51 33.80
N ARG A 373 -11.77 7.32 32.95
CA ARG A 373 -13.06 8.04 33.04
C ARG A 373 -13.94 7.56 34.22
N GLY A 374 -13.64 6.40 34.79
CA GLY A 374 -14.42 5.79 35.83
C GLY A 374 -15.67 5.05 35.31
N ASP A 375 -15.74 4.81 34.00
CA ASP A 375 -16.83 4.06 33.37
C ASP A 375 -16.67 2.55 33.71
N LYS A 376 -17.73 1.91 34.19
CA LYS A 376 -17.74 0.47 34.48
C LYS A 376 -18.20 -0.32 33.26
N ILE A 377 -17.41 -0.30 32.21
CA ILE A 377 -17.68 -0.99 30.97
C ILE A 377 -16.79 -2.21 30.89
N ASP A 378 -17.40 -3.39 30.83
CA ASP A 378 -16.72 -4.66 30.60
C ASP A 378 -16.99 -5.13 29.18
N PHE A 379 -15.94 -5.44 28.43
CA PHE A 379 -16.02 -5.93 27.06
C PHE A 379 -14.95 -6.99 26.77
N THR A 380 -15.27 -7.89 25.87
CA THR A 380 -14.33 -8.88 25.37
C THR A 380 -13.59 -8.32 24.14
N ALA A 381 -12.26 -8.17 24.26
CA ALA A 381 -11.42 -7.79 23.12
C ALA A 381 -11.29 -8.96 22.14
N VAL A 382 -11.57 -8.72 20.88
CA VAL A 382 -11.38 -9.67 19.77
C VAL A 382 -10.18 -9.21 18.95
N ASP A 383 -9.17 -10.07 18.81
CA ASP A 383 -7.89 -9.84 18.15
C ASP A 383 -7.96 -9.92 16.62
N ARG A 384 -9.13 -9.74 16.09
CA ARG A 384 -9.45 -9.68 14.65
C ARG A 384 -10.53 -8.63 14.44
N THR A 385 -10.55 -7.99 13.28
CA THR A 385 -11.59 -7.04 12.95
C THR A 385 -12.54 -7.57 11.90
N LEU A 386 -13.75 -6.99 11.85
CA LEU A 386 -14.74 -7.17 10.80
C LEU A 386 -14.94 -5.83 10.08
N HIS A 387 -15.51 -5.84 8.89
CA HIS A 387 -15.76 -4.62 8.14
C HIS A 387 -16.74 -3.67 8.82
N GLU A 388 -17.84 -4.20 9.30
CA GLU A 388 -18.88 -3.41 9.97
C GLU A 388 -19.40 -4.11 11.23
N GLY A 389 -19.53 -3.33 12.30
CA GLY A 389 -20.10 -3.80 13.55
C GLY A 389 -21.62 -3.87 13.52
N PHE A 390 -22.18 -4.72 14.35
CA PHE A 390 -23.61 -4.90 14.49
C PHE A 390 -24.01 -5.38 15.89
N VAL A 391 -25.32 -5.35 16.15
CA VAL A 391 -25.92 -5.89 17.36
C VAL A 391 -26.82 -7.06 16.99
N ASP A 392 -26.63 -8.20 17.61
CA ASP A 392 -27.51 -9.36 17.48
C ASP A 392 -28.43 -9.46 18.72
N HIS A 393 -29.71 -9.18 18.47
CA HIS A 393 -30.74 -9.21 19.55
C HIS A 393 -31.20 -10.63 19.91
N THR A 394 -30.91 -11.62 19.04
CA THR A 394 -31.22 -13.02 19.30
C THR A 394 -30.21 -13.62 20.26
N LEU A 395 -28.95 -13.37 20.06
CA LEU A 395 -27.85 -13.82 20.90
C LEU A 395 -27.53 -12.88 22.08
N HIS A 396 -28.17 -11.71 22.14
CA HIS A 396 -27.88 -10.64 23.11
C HIS A 396 -26.39 -10.30 23.12
N CYS A 397 -25.85 -9.98 21.96
CA CYS A 397 -24.45 -9.56 21.84
C CYS A 397 -24.28 -8.35 20.89
N CYS A 398 -23.39 -7.46 21.30
CA CYS A 398 -22.90 -6.36 20.49
C CYS A 398 -21.53 -6.75 19.94
N ILE A 399 -21.35 -6.68 18.64
CA ILE A 399 -20.08 -6.94 17.96
C ILE A 399 -19.71 -5.63 17.28
N PHE A 400 -18.87 -4.85 17.96
CA PHE A 400 -18.49 -3.52 17.52
C PHE A 400 -17.07 -3.54 16.97
N THR A 401 -16.81 -2.69 16.01
CA THR A 401 -15.48 -2.51 15.42
C THR A 401 -14.87 -1.20 15.89
N ASP A 402 -13.60 -1.22 16.25
CA ASP A 402 -12.89 -0.05 16.73
C ASP A 402 -12.81 1.04 15.67
N HIS A 403 -12.60 0.68 14.39
CA HIS A 403 -12.52 1.66 13.32
C HIS A 403 -13.85 2.42 13.12
N GLN A 404 -15.02 1.80 13.33
CA GLN A 404 -16.31 2.52 13.32
C GLN A 404 -16.53 3.35 14.58
N ILE A 405 -16.03 2.91 15.75
CA ILE A 405 -16.08 3.71 17.00
C ILE A 405 -15.30 5.01 16.81
N PHE A 406 -14.16 4.94 16.11
CA PHE A 406 -13.25 6.07 15.93
C PHE A 406 -13.34 6.77 14.56
N ASP A 407 -14.34 6.44 13.74
CA ASP A 407 -14.47 6.92 12.34
C ASP A 407 -13.17 6.76 11.55
N ARG A 408 -12.52 5.60 11.65
CA ARG A 408 -11.28 5.28 10.93
C ARG A 408 -11.60 4.62 9.61
N PHE A 409 -10.72 4.84 8.65
CA PHE A 409 -10.77 4.10 7.40
C PHE A 409 -10.23 2.68 7.61
N HIS A 410 -11.03 1.68 7.25
CA HIS A 410 -10.63 0.28 7.23
C HIS A 410 -10.61 -0.24 5.80
N LYS A 411 -9.57 -1.00 5.41
CA LYS A 411 -9.44 -1.58 4.07
C LYS A 411 -9.14 -3.07 4.17
N TYR A 412 -9.75 -3.84 3.26
CA TYR A 412 -9.43 -5.24 3.10
C TYR A 412 -8.05 -5.44 2.42
N ASN A 413 -7.39 -6.53 2.75
CA ASN A 413 -6.14 -6.96 2.12
C ASN A 413 -6.37 -8.23 1.32
N LEU A 414 -5.97 -8.23 0.05
CA LEU A 414 -5.97 -9.43 -0.79
C LEU A 414 -4.56 -10.07 -0.76
N ARG A 415 -4.50 -11.40 -0.94
CA ARG A 415 -3.21 -12.11 -1.05
C ARG A 415 -2.33 -11.58 -2.18
N SER A 416 -2.94 -11.16 -3.29
CA SER A 416 -2.24 -10.56 -4.43
C SER A 416 -1.47 -9.26 -4.09
N ASP A 417 -1.86 -8.55 -3.04
CA ASP A 417 -1.17 -7.31 -2.63
C ASP A 417 0.23 -7.61 -2.06
N LYS A 418 0.45 -8.79 -1.49
CA LYS A 418 1.77 -9.25 -1.04
C LYS A 418 2.70 -9.57 -2.22
N ALA A 419 2.20 -10.16 -3.29
CA ALA A 419 2.96 -10.41 -4.51
C ALA A 419 3.37 -9.12 -5.24
N ARG A 420 2.54 -8.07 -5.15
CA ARG A 420 2.85 -6.73 -5.71
C ARG A 420 3.94 -5.97 -4.95
N SER A 421 4.20 -6.32 -3.70
CA SER A 421 5.14 -5.59 -2.83
C SER A 421 6.60 -5.98 -2.99
N GLY A 422 6.94 -6.89 -3.90
CA GLY A 422 8.31 -7.38 -4.15
C GLY A 422 9.29 -6.27 -4.54
N LYS A 423 9.96 -5.69 -3.54
CA LYS A 423 10.97 -4.61 -3.70
C LYS A 423 12.25 -5.06 -4.42
N VAL A 424 12.46 -6.35 -4.65
CA VAL A 424 13.71 -6.92 -5.14
C VAL A 424 13.77 -7.06 -6.65
N ALA A 425 12.63 -7.12 -7.32
CA ALA A 425 12.59 -7.00 -8.78
C ALA A 425 13.31 -5.75 -9.31
N LEU A 426 13.47 -4.71 -8.46
CA LEU A 426 14.19 -3.48 -8.79
C LEU A 426 15.71 -3.67 -8.92
N SER A 427 16.38 -4.50 -8.11
CA SER A 427 17.85 -4.58 -8.16
C SER A 427 18.37 -5.39 -9.35
N LEU A 428 17.59 -6.32 -9.87
CA LEU A 428 17.94 -7.10 -11.07
C LEU A 428 17.40 -6.48 -12.35
N LYS A 429 16.25 -5.79 -12.30
CA LYS A 429 15.89 -4.82 -13.35
C LYS A 429 16.98 -3.74 -13.50
N GLU A 430 17.63 -3.32 -12.42
CA GLU A 430 18.79 -2.41 -12.49
C GLU A 430 19.99 -3.03 -13.23
N LEU A 431 20.21 -4.34 -13.17
CA LEU A 431 21.26 -5.01 -13.93
C LEU A 431 20.95 -5.06 -15.42
N ASN A 432 19.71 -5.35 -15.79
CA ASN A 432 19.24 -5.33 -17.19
C ASN A 432 19.23 -3.91 -17.81
N MET A 433 19.39 -2.88 -16.98
CA MET A 433 19.50 -1.48 -17.40
C MET A 433 20.94 -0.99 -17.59
N PHE A 434 21.95 -1.81 -17.33
CA PHE A 434 23.32 -1.48 -17.67
C PHE A 434 23.56 -1.76 -19.16
N GLU A 435 23.86 -0.73 -19.92
CA GLU A 435 24.31 -0.87 -21.30
C GLU A 435 25.84 -1.03 -21.33
N PRO A 436 26.38 -1.86 -22.23
CA PRO A 436 27.82 -1.93 -22.44
C PRO A 436 28.39 -0.53 -22.72
N GLY A 437 29.33 -0.09 -21.86
CA GLY A 437 29.89 1.25 -21.88
C GLY A 437 29.51 2.15 -20.71
N ASP A 438 28.48 1.79 -19.94
CA ASP A 438 28.06 2.50 -18.73
C ASP A 438 29.16 2.51 -17.68
N TYR A 439 29.30 3.65 -16.99
CA TYR A 439 30.21 3.75 -15.86
C TYR A 439 29.58 3.16 -14.59
N VAL A 440 30.31 2.27 -13.95
CA VAL A 440 29.89 1.59 -12.72
C VAL A 440 30.95 1.72 -11.64
N VAL A 441 30.52 1.73 -10.40
CA VAL A 441 31.41 1.79 -9.23
C VAL A 441 31.37 0.43 -8.53
N HIS A 442 32.53 -0.22 -8.44
CA HIS A 442 32.70 -1.38 -7.59
C HIS A 442 33.29 -0.96 -6.26
N ILE A 443 32.73 -1.49 -5.15
CA ILE A 443 33.15 -1.10 -3.79
C ILE A 443 34.65 -1.25 -3.57
N ASP A 444 35.27 -2.33 -4.11
CA ASP A 444 36.67 -2.66 -3.86
C ASP A 444 37.61 -2.14 -4.97
N HIS A 445 37.14 -1.98 -6.21
CA HIS A 445 37.94 -1.69 -7.38
C HIS A 445 37.75 -0.29 -7.98
N GLY A 446 36.76 0.44 -7.52
CA GLY A 446 36.47 1.81 -7.96
C GLY A 446 35.66 1.87 -9.25
N ILE A 447 35.85 2.94 -10.04
CA ILE A 447 35.07 3.25 -11.22
C ILE A 447 35.61 2.46 -12.41
N GLY A 448 34.77 1.66 -13.03
CA GLY A 448 35.01 0.91 -14.27
C GLY A 448 33.89 1.11 -15.27
N LYS A 449 33.98 0.49 -16.42
CA LYS A 449 32.94 0.42 -17.45
C LYS A 449 32.33 -0.97 -17.46
N PHE A 450 31.00 -1.03 -17.52
CA PHE A 450 30.26 -2.27 -17.72
C PHE A 450 30.47 -2.76 -19.16
N ALA A 451 30.87 -4.01 -19.34
CA ALA A 451 31.11 -4.61 -20.66
C ALA A 451 30.22 -5.81 -20.95
N GLY A 452 29.12 -5.95 -20.21
CA GLY A 452 28.13 -7.01 -20.38
C GLY A 452 28.31 -8.19 -19.43
N LEU A 453 27.41 -9.16 -19.56
CA LEU A 453 27.49 -10.47 -18.91
C LEU A 453 28.29 -11.44 -19.75
N VAL A 454 29.19 -12.21 -19.14
CA VAL A 454 30.08 -13.16 -19.83
C VAL A 454 30.02 -14.49 -19.07
N ARG A 455 29.98 -15.60 -19.78
CA ARG A 455 30.09 -16.94 -19.22
C ARG A 455 31.55 -17.36 -19.09
N ILE A 456 31.95 -17.68 -17.88
CA ILE A 456 33.31 -18.17 -17.58
C ILE A 456 33.22 -19.62 -17.13
N PRO A 457 34.08 -20.52 -17.65
CA PRO A 457 34.17 -21.90 -17.12
C PRO A 457 34.73 -21.88 -15.70
N ASN A 458 34.01 -22.51 -14.78
CA ASN A 458 34.41 -22.68 -13.38
C ASN A 458 34.42 -24.17 -13.06
N GLY A 459 35.55 -24.88 -13.31
CA GLY A 459 35.62 -26.33 -13.23
C GLY A 459 34.76 -27.00 -14.29
N ASN A 460 33.82 -27.84 -13.91
CA ASN A 460 32.90 -28.53 -14.81
C ASN A 460 31.59 -27.77 -15.12
N THR A 461 31.44 -26.55 -14.56
CA THR A 461 30.24 -25.71 -14.75
C THR A 461 30.61 -24.38 -15.36
N THR A 462 29.69 -23.76 -16.10
CA THR A 462 29.82 -22.38 -16.62
C THR A 462 29.10 -21.43 -15.68
N GLN A 463 29.77 -20.37 -15.24
CA GLN A 463 29.21 -19.36 -14.36
C GLN A 463 29.08 -18.04 -15.13
N GLU A 464 27.90 -17.41 -15.05
CA GLU A 464 27.70 -16.05 -15.56
C GLU A 464 28.26 -15.02 -14.58
N VAL A 465 29.04 -14.08 -15.13
CA VAL A 465 29.70 -13.03 -14.38
C VAL A 465 29.60 -11.69 -15.11
N ILE A 466 29.58 -10.63 -14.32
CA ILE A 466 29.59 -9.27 -14.83
C ILE A 466 31.02 -8.91 -15.18
N LYS A 467 31.24 -8.51 -16.43
CA LYS A 467 32.55 -8.03 -16.91
C LYS A 467 32.66 -6.53 -16.73
N LEU A 468 33.61 -6.09 -15.93
CA LEU A 468 33.97 -4.69 -15.72
C LEU A 468 35.33 -4.40 -16.31
N VAL A 469 35.43 -3.35 -17.13
CA VAL A 469 36.69 -2.91 -17.76
C VAL A 469 37.20 -1.65 -17.07
N TYR A 470 38.45 -1.68 -16.70
CA TYR A 470 39.17 -0.61 -16.01
C TYR A 470 40.19 0.07 -16.92
N GLN A 471 41.01 1.00 -16.36
CA GLN A 471 42.05 1.68 -17.14
C GLN A 471 43.10 0.66 -17.63
N ASN A 472 43.60 0.81 -18.83
CA ASN A 472 44.53 -0.08 -19.54
C ASN A 472 43.93 -1.45 -19.95
N ASP A 473 42.62 -1.49 -20.13
CA ASP A 473 41.85 -2.70 -20.49
C ASP A 473 41.94 -3.84 -19.45
N ASP A 474 42.30 -3.51 -18.21
CA ASP A 474 42.26 -4.46 -17.11
C ASP A 474 40.80 -4.89 -16.88
N VAL A 475 40.55 -6.17 -16.66
CA VAL A 475 39.22 -6.74 -16.52
C VAL A 475 39.01 -7.32 -15.12
N VAL A 476 37.85 -7.02 -14.51
CA VAL A 476 37.38 -7.68 -13.28
C VAL A 476 36.07 -8.39 -13.59
N PHE A 477 36.01 -9.67 -13.20
CA PHE A 477 34.81 -10.47 -13.25
C PHE A 477 34.13 -10.49 -11.89
N VAL A 478 32.89 -10.07 -11.83
CA VAL A 478 32.11 -10.01 -10.59
C VAL A 478 30.95 -11.00 -10.71
N SER A 479 30.84 -11.90 -9.72
CA SER A 479 29.73 -12.84 -9.67
C SER A 479 28.40 -12.08 -9.54
N ILE A 480 27.35 -12.56 -10.20
CA ILE A 480 26.00 -12.00 -10.08
C ILE A 480 25.52 -12.00 -8.62
N HIS A 481 25.93 -12.98 -7.81
CA HIS A 481 25.67 -12.98 -6.36
C HIS A 481 26.31 -11.81 -5.60
N SER A 482 27.31 -11.16 -6.20
CA SER A 482 28.00 -9.99 -5.64
C SER A 482 27.50 -8.66 -6.22
N LEU A 483 26.32 -8.64 -6.83
CA LEU A 483 25.71 -7.45 -7.44
C LEU A 483 25.62 -6.26 -6.47
N HIS A 484 25.37 -6.53 -5.19
CA HIS A 484 25.37 -5.52 -4.12
C HIS A 484 26.70 -4.73 -4.00
N LYS A 485 27.78 -5.21 -4.59
CA LYS A 485 29.07 -4.52 -4.66
C LYS A 485 29.20 -3.57 -5.83
N ILE A 486 28.25 -3.56 -6.76
CA ILE A 486 28.27 -2.74 -7.98
C ILE A 486 27.13 -1.72 -7.90
N SER A 487 27.39 -0.49 -8.31
CA SER A 487 26.35 0.54 -8.45
C SER A 487 26.64 1.40 -9.67
N LYS A 488 25.60 1.92 -10.34
CA LYS A 488 25.75 2.85 -11.44
C LYS A 488 26.43 4.13 -10.95
N TYR A 489 27.43 4.60 -11.68
CA TYR A 489 28.13 5.85 -11.31
C TYR A 489 27.15 7.03 -11.41
N LYS A 490 27.07 7.80 -10.35
CA LYS A 490 26.26 9.01 -10.25
C LYS A 490 27.20 10.21 -10.08
N GLY A 491 27.58 10.85 -11.18
CA GLY A 491 28.41 12.06 -11.19
C GLY A 491 27.61 13.31 -11.54
N LYS A 492 28.28 14.47 -11.60
CA LYS A 492 27.67 15.70 -12.14
C LYS A 492 27.40 15.50 -13.63
N GLU A 493 26.21 15.93 -14.08
CA GLU A 493 25.84 15.85 -15.49
C GLU A 493 26.90 16.52 -16.37
N GLY A 494 27.42 15.77 -17.36
CA GLY A 494 28.37 16.26 -18.36
C GLY A 494 29.85 15.97 -18.10
N GLU A 495 30.26 15.50 -16.91
CA GLU A 495 31.65 15.12 -16.65
C GLU A 495 31.82 13.59 -16.73
N GLN A 496 32.65 13.12 -17.66
CA GLN A 496 33.04 11.70 -17.68
C GLN A 496 33.99 11.40 -16.51
N PRO A 497 33.68 10.37 -15.67
CA PRO A 497 34.55 10.02 -14.56
C PRO A 497 35.88 9.45 -15.07
N ARG A 498 36.93 9.68 -14.31
CA ARG A 498 38.22 8.98 -14.55
C ARG A 498 38.07 7.53 -14.13
N ILE A 499 38.33 6.63 -15.09
CA ILE A 499 38.33 5.19 -14.81
C ILE A 499 39.47 4.87 -13.84
N SER A 500 39.19 4.03 -12.86
CA SER A 500 40.18 3.62 -11.86
C SER A 500 41.23 2.71 -12.48
N LYS A 501 42.47 2.80 -12.01
CA LYS A 501 43.55 1.86 -12.38
C LYS A 501 43.67 0.80 -11.31
N LEU A 502 43.60 -0.47 -11.70
CA LEU A 502 43.71 -1.58 -10.76
C LEU A 502 45.13 -1.66 -10.15
N GLY A 503 45.25 -2.16 -8.93
CA GLY A 503 46.53 -2.41 -8.24
C GLY A 503 47.33 -1.18 -7.76
N THR A 504 46.82 0.05 -7.95
CA THR A 504 47.55 1.27 -7.59
C THR A 504 47.29 1.80 -6.18
N GLY A 505 46.34 1.21 -5.46
CA GLY A 505 45.89 1.71 -4.15
C GLY A 505 45.25 3.12 -4.17
N ALA A 506 45.08 3.70 -5.37
CA ALA A 506 44.50 5.04 -5.52
C ALA A 506 43.03 5.09 -5.03
N TRP A 507 42.27 4.07 -5.31
CA TRP A 507 40.88 3.97 -4.87
C TRP A 507 40.76 3.83 -3.34
N GLU A 508 41.66 3.03 -2.73
CA GLU A 508 41.74 2.90 -1.27
C GLU A 508 42.10 4.23 -0.61
N LYS A 509 43.07 4.98 -1.18
CA LYS A 509 43.37 6.33 -0.69
C LYS A 509 42.21 7.30 -0.78
N ILE A 510 41.40 7.23 -1.85
CA ILE A 510 40.17 8.03 -1.98
C ILE A 510 39.15 7.61 -0.94
N LYS A 511 38.92 6.31 -0.74
CA LYS A 511 38.05 5.77 0.32
C LYS A 511 38.53 6.22 1.71
N GLU A 512 39.80 6.10 2.00
CA GLU A 512 40.36 6.52 3.30
C GLU A 512 40.25 8.03 3.54
N ARG A 513 40.55 8.85 2.55
CA ARG A 513 40.33 10.31 2.65
C ARG A 513 38.88 10.67 2.90
N THR A 514 37.96 10.02 2.19
CA THR A 514 36.51 10.23 2.40
C THR A 514 36.07 9.74 3.76
N LYS A 515 36.56 8.56 4.19
CA LYS A 515 36.29 7.99 5.51
C LYS A 515 36.85 8.86 6.65
N THR A 516 38.01 9.49 6.45
CA THR A 516 38.62 10.43 7.42
C THR A 516 37.79 11.71 7.51
N LYS A 517 37.38 12.30 6.39
CA LYS A 517 36.47 13.46 6.39
C LYS A 517 35.14 13.16 7.06
N ILE A 518 34.56 11.97 6.81
CA ILE A 518 33.33 11.53 7.48
C ILE A 518 33.57 11.34 9.00
N LYS A 519 34.72 10.77 9.39
CA LYS A 519 35.10 10.61 10.80
C LYS A 519 35.28 11.95 11.50
N ASP A 520 35.85 12.96 10.83
CA ASP A 520 36.02 14.30 11.42
C ASP A 520 34.67 14.98 11.62
N ILE A 521 33.76 14.91 10.63
CA ILE A 521 32.40 15.40 10.78
C ILE A 521 31.67 14.65 11.90
N ALA A 522 31.80 13.31 11.95
CA ALA A 522 31.21 12.51 13.01
C ALA A 522 31.74 12.85 14.39
N ARG A 523 33.07 13.17 14.51
CA ARG A 523 33.67 13.55 15.78
C ARG A 523 33.09 14.86 16.33
N ASP A 524 32.89 15.86 15.46
CA ASP A 524 32.26 17.13 15.86
C ASP A 524 30.81 16.95 16.28
N LEU A 525 30.08 16.09 15.57
CA LEU A 525 28.71 15.73 15.92
C LEU A 525 28.65 14.95 17.25
N ILE A 526 29.55 13.98 17.44
CA ILE A 526 29.64 13.20 18.71
C ILE A 526 30.00 14.11 19.88
N LYS A 527 30.86 15.11 19.68
CA LYS A 527 31.20 16.07 20.73
C LYS A 527 30.00 16.90 21.15
N LEU A 528 29.24 17.41 20.19
CA LEU A 528 27.97 18.12 20.42
C LEU A 528 26.95 17.25 21.15
N TYR A 529 26.80 15.99 20.71
CA TYR A 529 25.90 15.01 21.33
C TYR A 529 26.33 14.68 22.76
N SER A 530 27.62 14.51 23.01
CA SER A 530 28.16 14.25 24.35
C SER A 530 27.94 15.43 25.27
N GLN A 531 28.07 16.67 24.79
CA GLN A 531 27.74 17.88 25.57
C GLN A 531 26.24 17.90 25.93
N ARG A 532 25.38 17.62 24.99
CA ARG A 532 23.94 17.54 25.20
C ARG A 532 23.52 16.45 26.18
N LYS A 533 24.17 15.29 26.14
CA LYS A 533 23.93 14.19 27.10
C LYS A 533 24.22 14.55 28.55
N GLN A 534 25.04 15.58 28.77
CA GLN A 534 25.39 16.05 30.11
C GLN A 534 24.45 17.16 30.62
N GLU A 535 23.62 17.75 29.76
CA GLU A 535 22.67 18.79 30.15
C GLU A 535 21.36 18.16 30.62
N LYS A 536 20.72 18.83 31.62
CA LYS A 536 19.41 18.45 32.11
C LYS A 536 18.33 19.07 31.21
N GLY A 537 17.47 18.25 30.63
CA GLY A 537 16.27 18.64 29.91
C GLY A 537 15.06 18.77 30.80
N PHE A 538 13.96 19.18 30.21
CA PHE A 538 12.64 19.09 30.85
C PHE A 538 12.13 17.65 30.73
N LYS A 539 11.74 17.07 31.84
CA LYS A 539 11.14 15.72 31.88
C LYS A 539 9.63 15.86 31.76
N TYR A 540 9.07 15.38 30.65
CA TYR A 540 7.62 15.37 30.42
C TYR A 540 6.94 14.30 31.25
N SER A 541 5.67 14.59 31.60
CA SER A 541 4.82 13.66 32.32
C SER A 541 4.44 12.43 31.46
N PRO A 542 4.12 11.29 32.06
CA PRO A 542 3.51 10.16 31.34
C PRO A 542 2.25 10.59 30.60
N ASP A 543 1.82 9.78 29.63
CA ASP A 543 0.65 10.08 28.83
C ASP A 543 -0.59 10.31 29.69
N SER A 544 -1.29 11.40 29.41
CA SER A 544 -2.58 11.72 30.03
C SER A 544 -3.73 11.06 29.28
N PHE A 545 -4.91 11.03 29.89
CA PHE A 545 -6.15 10.63 29.24
C PHE A 545 -6.36 11.32 27.87
N MET A 546 -6.16 12.64 27.81
CA MET A 546 -6.30 13.37 26.55
C MET A 546 -5.30 12.93 25.48
N GLN A 547 -4.10 12.47 25.87
CA GLN A 547 -3.13 11.91 24.93
C GLN A 547 -3.63 10.59 24.34
N HIS A 548 -4.19 9.71 25.17
CA HIS A 548 -4.77 8.45 24.72
C HIS A 548 -5.99 8.69 23.81
N GLU A 549 -6.86 9.63 24.16
CA GLU A 549 -8.01 10.04 23.36
C GLU A 549 -7.57 10.58 22.00
N LEU A 550 -6.56 11.47 21.94
CA LEU A 550 -6.01 11.98 20.70
C LEU A 550 -5.48 10.83 19.82
N GLU A 551 -4.68 9.93 20.39
CA GLU A 551 -4.09 8.81 19.65
C GLU A 551 -5.15 7.82 19.15
N ALA A 552 -6.20 7.60 19.93
CA ALA A 552 -7.33 6.78 19.52
C ALA A 552 -8.15 7.42 18.38
N SER A 553 -8.23 8.76 18.34
CA SER A 553 -9.00 9.50 17.36
C SER A 553 -8.35 9.60 15.97
N PHE A 554 -7.12 9.10 15.77
CA PHE A 554 -6.45 9.14 14.48
C PHE A 554 -7.17 8.26 13.46
N ILE A 555 -7.32 8.79 12.22
CA ILE A 555 -8.12 8.19 11.15
C ILE A 555 -7.51 6.88 10.63
N TYR A 556 -6.18 6.76 10.69
CA TYR A 556 -5.45 5.61 10.17
C TYR A 556 -4.86 4.77 11.29
N GLU A 557 -4.81 3.47 11.09
CA GLU A 557 -4.10 2.57 11.97
C GLU A 557 -2.60 2.76 11.87
N ASP A 558 -1.93 2.71 13.02
CA ASP A 558 -0.48 2.82 13.06
C ASP A 558 0.18 1.56 12.52
N THR A 559 1.17 1.72 11.65
CA THR A 559 2.06 0.63 11.32
C THR A 559 2.96 0.27 12.51
N PRO A 560 3.50 -0.97 12.59
CA PRO A 560 4.41 -1.35 13.66
C PRO A 560 5.58 -0.39 13.84
N ASP A 561 6.12 0.15 12.74
CA ASP A 561 7.22 1.10 12.78
C ASP A 561 6.80 2.48 13.29
N GLN A 562 5.59 2.94 12.94
CA GLN A 562 5.02 4.19 13.48
C GLN A 562 4.80 4.10 14.98
N LEU A 563 4.26 2.98 15.46
CA LEU A 563 4.09 2.71 16.90
C LEU A 563 5.43 2.73 17.61
N LYS A 564 6.44 2.03 17.06
CA LYS A 564 7.78 1.99 17.62
C LYS A 564 8.40 3.39 17.66
N ALA A 565 8.36 4.14 16.55
CA ALA A 565 8.89 5.50 16.49
C ALA A 565 8.20 6.43 17.51
N THR A 566 6.87 6.31 17.67
CA THR A 566 6.11 7.09 18.66
C THR A 566 6.53 6.76 20.09
N GLN A 567 6.70 5.47 20.42
CA GLN A 567 7.15 5.02 21.74
C GLN A 567 8.58 5.53 22.04
N GLU A 568 9.47 5.45 21.07
CA GLU A 568 10.85 5.94 21.22
C GLU A 568 10.89 7.46 21.45
N VAL A 569 10.07 8.24 20.72
CA VAL A 569 9.95 9.70 20.91
C VAL A 569 9.43 10.03 22.31
N LYS A 570 8.35 9.34 22.74
CA LYS A 570 7.78 9.56 24.08
C LYS A 570 8.77 9.20 25.19
N ALA A 571 9.47 8.07 25.07
CA ALA A 571 10.48 7.66 26.03
C ALA A 571 11.63 8.67 26.15
N ASP A 572 12.05 9.27 25.04
CA ASP A 572 13.05 10.33 25.06
C ASP A 572 12.53 11.60 25.77
N MET A 573 11.28 12.02 25.48
CA MET A 573 10.65 13.17 26.12
C MET A 573 10.45 12.96 27.63
N GLU A 574 10.20 11.74 28.08
CA GLU A 574 10.06 11.38 29.49
C GLU A 574 11.40 11.18 30.22
N SER A 575 12.52 11.31 29.48
CA SER A 575 13.84 11.27 30.07
C SER A 575 14.22 12.62 30.69
N ASP A 576 15.26 12.64 31.50
CA ASP A 576 15.81 13.85 32.09
C ASP A 576 16.82 14.60 31.20
N ARG A 577 16.90 14.19 29.93
CA ARG A 577 17.86 14.69 28.93
C ARG A 577 17.11 15.27 27.73
N PRO A 578 17.63 16.36 27.14
CA PRO A 578 16.99 16.94 25.96
C PRO A 578 17.00 15.94 24.77
N MET A 579 15.82 15.65 24.23
CA MET A 579 15.67 14.79 23.06
C MET A 579 16.35 15.41 21.82
N ASP A 580 17.08 14.61 21.03
CA ASP A 580 17.49 14.93 19.64
C ASP A 580 17.30 13.70 18.76
N ARG A 581 16.08 13.49 18.31
CA ARG A 581 15.73 12.32 17.54
C ARG A 581 15.43 12.68 16.09
N LEU A 582 15.92 11.85 15.19
CA LEU A 582 15.62 11.90 13.76
C LEU A 582 14.62 10.78 13.42
N VAL A 583 13.46 11.16 12.92
CA VAL A 583 12.47 10.22 12.33
C VAL A 583 12.63 10.23 10.83
N CYS A 584 13.06 9.09 10.28
CA CYS A 584 13.27 8.88 8.86
C CYS A 584 12.20 7.94 8.31
N GLY A 585 11.60 8.28 7.19
CA GLY A 585 10.60 7.43 6.52
C GLY A 585 10.22 8.06 5.21
N ASP A 586 9.75 7.27 4.25
CA ASP A 586 9.35 7.79 2.94
C ASP A 586 8.15 8.75 3.04
N VAL A 587 7.84 9.44 1.93
CA VAL A 587 6.68 10.32 1.85
C VAL A 587 5.39 9.49 2.04
N GLY A 588 4.44 10.00 2.83
CA GLY A 588 3.21 9.28 3.15
C GLY A 588 3.34 8.20 4.23
N PHE A 589 4.51 8.01 4.87
CA PHE A 589 4.69 7.01 5.95
C PHE A 589 4.30 7.53 7.34
N GLY A 590 3.52 8.60 7.41
CA GLY A 590 2.92 9.08 8.66
C GLY A 590 3.88 9.75 9.65
N LYS A 591 5.05 10.26 9.21
CA LYS A 591 5.98 11.01 10.09
C LYS A 591 5.30 12.16 10.82
N THR A 592 4.39 12.86 10.17
CA THR A 592 3.64 13.99 10.73
C THR A 592 2.74 13.55 11.89
N GLU A 593 2.17 12.34 11.84
CA GLU A 593 1.34 11.80 12.93
C GLU A 593 2.17 11.59 14.21
N VAL A 594 3.42 11.12 14.07
CA VAL A 594 4.37 11.01 15.20
C VAL A 594 4.68 12.40 15.80
N ALA A 595 4.86 13.40 14.92
CA ALA A 595 5.17 14.76 15.36
C ALA A 595 3.98 15.42 16.08
N ILE A 596 2.74 15.20 15.65
CA ILE A 596 1.53 15.73 16.31
C ILE A 596 1.38 15.15 17.72
N ARG A 597 1.62 13.85 17.89
CA ARG A 597 1.58 13.19 19.21
C ARG A 597 2.62 13.78 20.17
N ALA A 598 3.86 13.99 19.68
CA ALA A 598 4.90 14.63 20.45
C ALA A 598 4.56 16.09 20.79
N ALA A 599 3.99 16.83 19.84
CA ALA A 599 3.56 18.21 20.05
C ALA A 599 2.47 18.30 21.12
N PHE A 600 1.46 17.45 21.06
CA PHE A 600 0.38 17.47 22.06
C PHE A 600 0.88 17.07 23.45
N LYS A 601 1.77 16.08 23.54
CA LYS A 601 2.41 15.71 24.80
C LYS A 601 3.15 16.90 25.44
N ALA A 602 3.85 17.72 24.64
CA ALA A 602 4.50 18.93 25.14
C ALA A 602 3.47 19.99 25.59
N VAL A 603 2.37 20.15 24.86
CA VAL A 603 1.29 21.10 25.23
C VAL A 603 0.59 20.65 26.50
N ALA A 604 0.39 19.35 26.73
CA ALA A 604 -0.22 18.83 27.94
C ALA A 604 0.55 19.21 29.20
N ASP A 605 1.87 19.37 29.10
CA ASP A 605 2.76 19.88 30.16
C ASP A 605 2.97 21.41 30.10
N ASN A 606 2.08 22.14 29.46
CA ASN A 606 2.12 23.61 29.33
C ASN A 606 3.36 24.16 28.62
N LYS A 607 4.05 23.34 27.80
CA LYS A 607 5.16 23.80 26.96
C LYS A 607 4.70 24.23 25.60
N GLN A 608 5.37 25.25 25.04
CA GLN A 608 5.13 25.67 23.67
C GLN A 608 5.93 24.83 22.69
N VAL A 609 5.39 24.67 21.47
CA VAL A 609 5.97 23.90 20.37
C VAL A 609 6.21 24.77 19.17
N ALA A 610 7.43 24.69 18.60
CA ALA A 610 7.77 25.32 17.34
C ALA A 610 7.89 24.27 16.24
N VAL A 611 7.16 24.41 15.13
CA VAL A 611 7.25 23.53 13.97
C VAL A 611 7.87 24.29 12.80
N LEU A 612 9.09 23.92 12.45
CA LEU A 612 9.89 24.58 11.42
C LEU A 612 9.81 23.79 10.11
N VAL A 613 9.37 24.43 9.05
CA VAL A 613 9.22 23.86 7.70
C VAL A 613 9.93 24.69 6.64
N PRO A 614 10.38 24.10 5.51
CA PRO A 614 11.18 24.81 4.52
C PRO A 614 10.41 25.83 3.67
N THR A 615 9.11 25.61 3.44
CA THR A 615 8.29 26.45 2.56
C THR A 615 7.01 26.96 3.26
N THR A 616 6.46 28.07 2.75
CA THR A 616 5.21 28.66 3.27
C THR A 616 4.00 27.79 2.99
N VAL A 617 3.99 27.08 1.86
CA VAL A 617 2.93 26.12 1.52
C VAL A 617 2.90 24.98 2.54
N LEU A 618 4.06 24.39 2.84
CA LEU A 618 4.16 23.35 3.88
C LEU A 618 3.75 23.88 5.25
N ALA A 619 4.08 25.14 5.58
CA ALA A 619 3.64 25.74 6.83
C ALA A 619 2.11 25.79 6.94
N TYR A 620 1.44 26.14 5.86
CA TYR A 620 -0.02 26.17 5.82
C TYR A 620 -0.63 24.76 5.86
N GLN A 621 -0.07 23.80 5.14
CA GLN A 621 -0.55 22.42 5.15
C GLN A 621 -0.37 21.76 6.53
N HIS A 622 0.77 21.92 7.15
CA HIS A 622 0.97 21.47 8.53
C HIS A 622 0.00 22.16 9.49
N TYR A 623 -0.23 23.47 9.33
CA TYR A 623 -1.22 24.20 10.13
C TYR A 623 -2.61 23.56 10.00
N GLN A 624 -3.10 23.34 8.79
CA GLN A 624 -4.39 22.70 8.57
C GLN A 624 -4.45 21.28 9.17
N THR A 625 -3.40 20.49 8.96
CA THR A 625 -3.31 19.13 9.49
C THR A 625 -3.32 19.12 11.02
N PHE A 626 -2.53 19.99 11.66
CA PHE A 626 -2.50 20.10 13.12
C PHE A 626 -3.84 20.58 13.67
N CYS A 627 -4.46 21.61 13.07
CA CYS A 627 -5.79 22.07 13.49
C CYS A 627 -6.83 20.95 13.42
N LYS A 628 -6.86 20.22 12.29
CA LYS A 628 -7.82 19.11 12.09
C LYS A 628 -7.59 17.94 13.06
N ARG A 629 -6.32 17.62 13.37
CA ARG A 629 -5.99 16.53 14.30
C ARG A 629 -6.21 16.87 15.76
N LEU A 630 -6.04 18.15 16.11
CA LEU A 630 -6.18 18.66 17.47
C LEU A 630 -7.55 19.31 17.71
N GLU A 631 -8.51 19.11 16.80
CA GLU A 631 -9.87 19.61 16.96
C GLU A 631 -10.53 19.00 18.21
N GLY A 632 -11.13 19.85 19.05
CA GLY A 632 -11.69 19.42 20.33
C GLY A 632 -10.71 19.34 21.50
N MET A 633 -9.38 19.44 21.25
CA MET A 633 -8.36 19.47 22.29
C MET A 633 -8.07 20.91 22.76
N PRO A 634 -7.70 21.12 24.04
CA PRO A 634 -7.39 22.44 24.57
C PRO A 634 -6.03 22.95 24.07
N CYS A 635 -5.89 23.14 22.76
CA CYS A 635 -4.63 23.50 22.11
C CYS A 635 -4.86 24.54 21.03
N LYS A 636 -4.17 25.69 21.11
CA LYS A 636 -4.21 26.74 20.11
C LYS A 636 -3.02 26.63 19.15
N VAL A 637 -3.32 26.36 17.88
CA VAL A 637 -2.34 26.28 16.80
C VAL A 637 -2.40 27.55 15.95
N GLU A 638 -1.25 28.16 15.64
CA GLU A 638 -1.14 29.31 14.72
C GLU A 638 0.04 29.08 13.76
N TYR A 639 0.03 29.80 12.63
CA TYR A 639 1.15 29.76 11.70
C TYR A 639 1.63 31.14 11.27
N LEU A 640 2.95 31.25 11.02
CA LEU A 640 3.60 32.46 10.53
C LEU A 640 4.17 32.22 9.12
N SER A 641 3.62 32.95 8.15
CA SER A 641 4.15 32.98 6.78
C SER A 641 4.26 34.42 6.27
N ARG A 642 4.79 34.58 5.04
CA ARG A 642 4.81 35.89 4.38
C ARG A 642 3.40 36.32 3.95
N ALA A 643 2.49 35.37 3.73
CA ALA A 643 1.12 35.62 3.30
C ALA A 643 0.22 36.20 4.41
N ARG A 644 0.64 36.16 5.68
CA ARG A 644 -0.09 36.76 6.81
C ARG A 644 0.08 38.29 6.84
N THR A 645 -1.00 38.99 7.18
CA THR A 645 -0.96 40.44 7.31
C THR A 645 -0.04 40.88 8.46
N ALA A 646 0.48 42.10 8.40
CA ALA A 646 1.31 42.64 9.48
C ALA A 646 0.54 42.75 10.82
N LYS A 647 -0.78 43.01 10.75
CA LYS A 647 -1.66 43.03 11.92
C LYS A 647 -1.80 41.67 12.57
N ASP A 648 -2.05 40.64 11.76
CA ASP A 648 -2.15 39.25 12.27
C ASP A 648 -0.83 38.77 12.84
N THR A 649 0.28 39.04 12.15
CA THR A 649 1.62 38.72 12.62
C THR A 649 1.89 39.34 14.02
N SER A 650 1.56 40.62 14.20
CA SER A 650 1.74 41.31 15.50
C SER A 650 0.83 40.73 16.60
N ARG A 651 -0.42 40.33 16.25
CA ARG A 651 -1.32 39.64 17.17
C ARG A 651 -0.75 38.28 17.60
N ILE A 652 -0.36 37.44 16.65
CA ILE A 652 0.18 36.13 16.93
C ILE A 652 1.44 36.18 17.80
N LEU A 653 2.35 37.13 17.53
CA LEU A 653 3.57 37.32 18.32
C LEU A 653 3.30 37.71 19.77
N LYS A 654 2.30 38.59 19.99
CA LYS A 654 1.89 38.96 21.34
C LYS A 654 1.25 37.79 22.10
N GLU A 655 0.40 37.04 21.43
CA GLU A 655 -0.25 35.86 21.99
C GLU A 655 0.75 34.74 22.31
N LEU A 656 1.80 34.61 21.48
CA LEU A 656 2.89 33.68 21.69
C LEU A 656 3.72 34.04 22.94
N GLU A 657 4.10 35.32 23.07
CA GLU A 657 4.83 35.84 24.23
C GLU A 657 3.98 35.76 25.52
N ALA A 658 2.67 35.86 25.41
CA ALA A 658 1.75 35.66 26.52
C ALA A 658 1.47 34.20 26.87
N GLY A 659 1.96 33.22 26.07
CA GLY A 659 1.75 31.78 26.29
C GLY A 659 0.40 31.24 25.85
N THR A 660 -0.45 32.04 25.18
CA THR A 660 -1.79 31.59 24.74
C THR A 660 -1.77 30.82 23.43
N VAL A 661 -0.72 30.96 22.62
CA VAL A 661 -0.47 30.10 21.46
C VAL A 661 0.43 28.94 21.89
N ASN A 662 -0.07 27.72 21.77
CA ASN A 662 0.63 26.52 22.20
C ASN A 662 1.57 25.99 21.11
N ILE A 663 1.13 25.99 19.84
CA ILE A 663 1.90 25.47 18.71
C ILE A 663 2.03 26.58 17.66
N LEU A 664 3.26 26.91 17.30
CA LEU A 664 3.57 27.85 16.23
C LEU A 664 4.26 27.14 15.06
N ILE A 665 3.64 27.19 13.89
CA ILE A 665 4.17 26.58 12.67
C ILE A 665 4.69 27.67 11.74
N GLY A 666 5.83 27.45 11.08
CA GLY A 666 6.30 28.42 10.09
C GLY A 666 7.66 28.12 9.51
N THR A 667 8.11 29.03 8.64
CA THR A 667 9.41 28.95 8.01
C THR A 667 10.51 29.51 8.93
N HIS A 668 11.72 29.70 8.40
CA HIS A 668 12.85 30.27 9.15
C HIS A 668 12.56 31.59 9.90
N LYS A 669 11.42 32.24 9.64
CA LYS A 669 10.98 33.43 10.40
C LYS A 669 10.70 33.11 11.86
N ILE A 670 10.21 31.93 12.20
CA ILE A 670 9.85 31.58 13.59
C ILE A 670 11.06 31.46 14.53
N ILE A 671 12.27 31.33 13.99
CA ILE A 671 13.53 31.35 14.74
C ILE A 671 14.25 32.69 14.65
N GLY A 672 13.56 33.74 14.20
CA GLY A 672 14.07 35.12 14.14
C GLY A 672 14.13 35.78 15.51
N LYS A 673 14.96 36.80 15.66
CA LYS A 673 15.12 37.56 16.92
C LYS A 673 13.84 38.26 17.39
N SER A 674 12.89 38.49 16.49
CA SER A 674 11.58 39.12 16.77
C SER A 674 10.55 38.17 17.37
N VAL A 675 10.79 36.86 17.34
CA VAL A 675 9.87 35.84 17.85
C VAL A 675 10.38 35.41 19.23
N LYS A 676 9.55 35.62 20.22
CA LYS A 676 9.83 35.24 21.60
C LYS A 676 8.78 34.27 22.06
N PHE A 677 9.20 33.07 22.44
CA PHE A 677 8.37 32.09 23.08
C PHE A 677 8.30 32.33 24.57
N HIS A 678 7.16 32.07 25.20
CA HIS A 678 7.03 32.14 26.64
C HIS A 678 7.81 31.00 27.31
N ASP A 679 7.58 29.78 26.87
CA ASP A 679 8.27 28.59 27.37
C ASP A 679 8.34 27.52 26.27
N LEU A 680 9.37 27.57 25.43
CA LEU A 680 9.57 26.63 24.32
C LEU A 680 10.14 25.31 24.84
N GLY A 681 9.35 24.21 24.78
CA GLY A 681 9.77 22.88 25.22
C GLY A 681 10.16 21.95 24.06
N LEU A 682 9.49 22.06 22.90
CA LEU A 682 9.72 21.16 21.77
C LEU A 682 9.92 21.92 20.45
N LEU A 683 10.95 21.56 19.71
CA LEU A 683 11.24 22.03 18.37
C LEU A 683 11.11 20.88 17.37
N ILE A 684 10.14 20.96 16.48
CA ILE A 684 9.93 20.01 15.37
C ILE A 684 10.52 20.63 14.11
N ILE A 685 11.34 19.88 13.37
CA ILE A 685 11.98 20.33 12.14
C ILE A 685 11.63 19.35 11.03
N ASP A 686 10.96 19.83 9.99
CA ASP A 686 10.69 19.04 8.80
C ASP A 686 11.72 19.36 7.70
N GLU A 687 12.27 18.32 7.06
CA GLU A 687 13.21 18.42 5.95
C GLU A 687 14.44 19.33 6.25
N GLU A 688 15.12 19.08 7.38
CA GLU A 688 16.29 19.88 7.85
C GLU A 688 17.36 20.12 6.77
N GLN A 689 17.53 19.19 5.81
CA GLN A 689 18.50 19.30 4.72
C GLN A 689 18.24 20.48 3.78
N LYS A 690 17.00 20.95 3.70
CA LYS A 690 16.61 22.09 2.84
C LYS A 690 16.93 23.46 3.42
N PHE A 691 17.32 23.53 4.70
CA PHE A 691 17.70 24.78 5.33
C PHE A 691 19.15 25.18 5.05
N GLY A 692 19.38 26.48 4.80
CA GLY A 692 20.71 27.04 4.61
C GLY A 692 21.56 27.05 5.89
N VAL A 693 22.88 27.24 5.72
CA VAL A 693 23.87 27.17 6.80
C VAL A 693 23.54 28.12 7.96
N SER A 694 23.09 29.36 7.68
CA SER A 694 22.77 30.36 8.71
C SER A 694 21.56 29.95 9.58
N VAL A 695 20.59 29.26 9.00
CA VAL A 695 19.43 28.73 9.73
C VAL A 695 19.86 27.57 10.62
N LYS A 696 20.71 26.66 10.10
CA LYS A 696 21.24 25.54 10.86
C LYS A 696 22.08 25.98 12.06
N GLU A 697 22.83 27.07 11.92
CA GLU A 697 23.61 27.66 13.03
C GLU A 697 22.70 28.18 14.16
N LYS A 698 21.62 28.89 13.79
CA LYS A 698 20.63 29.37 14.78
C LYS A 698 19.92 28.20 15.47
N LEU A 699 19.58 27.17 14.71
CA LEU A 699 18.96 25.95 15.24
C LEU A 699 19.86 25.27 16.25
N ARG A 700 21.20 25.25 16.03
CA ARG A 700 22.16 24.72 17.00
C ARG A 700 22.08 25.42 18.34
N GLN A 701 21.87 26.76 18.35
CA GLN A 701 21.77 27.53 19.59
C GLN A 701 20.48 27.25 20.36
N ILE A 702 19.37 27.07 19.65
CA ILE A 702 18.05 26.77 20.25
C ILE A 702 18.01 25.32 20.79
N LYS A 703 18.69 24.39 20.09
CA LYS A 703 18.69 22.95 20.41
C LYS A 703 19.36 22.61 21.75
N VAL A 704 20.08 23.51 22.38
CA VAL A 704 20.87 23.18 23.58
C VAL A 704 20.00 22.70 24.75
N ASN A 705 18.85 23.36 25.00
CA ASN A 705 17.99 23.08 26.15
C ASN A 705 16.53 22.75 25.75
N VAL A 706 16.25 22.52 24.46
CA VAL A 706 14.91 22.26 23.94
C VAL A 706 14.92 20.89 23.26
N ASP A 707 13.90 20.10 23.52
CA ASP A 707 13.70 18.83 22.82
C ASP A 707 13.54 19.05 21.33
N THR A 708 14.22 18.25 20.54
CA THR A 708 14.23 18.40 19.10
C THR A 708 13.85 17.10 18.41
N LEU A 709 12.77 17.17 17.63
CA LEU A 709 12.31 16.11 16.73
C LEU A 709 12.54 16.56 15.29
N THR A 710 13.36 15.82 14.55
CA THR A 710 13.61 16.11 13.13
C THR A 710 12.98 15.03 12.27
N MET A 711 12.30 15.42 11.20
CA MET A 711 11.72 14.53 10.23
C MET A 711 12.41 14.66 8.87
N THR A 712 12.57 13.56 8.15
CA THR A 712 13.08 13.57 6.77
C THR A 712 12.47 12.45 5.93
N ALA A 713 12.20 12.75 4.65
CA ALA A 713 11.73 11.78 3.67
C ALA A 713 12.89 11.08 2.92
N THR A 714 14.11 11.60 2.97
CA THR A 714 15.24 10.96 2.31
C THR A 714 15.75 9.80 3.14
N PRO A 715 15.69 8.55 2.64
CA PRO A 715 16.32 7.44 3.33
C PRO A 715 17.82 7.69 3.43
N ILE A 716 18.35 7.66 4.65
CA ILE A 716 19.77 7.82 4.90
C ILE A 716 20.45 6.53 4.42
N PRO A 717 21.43 6.56 3.50
CA PRO A 717 22.17 5.38 3.10
C PRO A 717 22.74 4.64 4.33
N ARG A 718 22.70 3.31 4.34
CA ARG A 718 23.12 2.47 5.48
C ARG A 718 24.47 2.87 6.06
N THR A 719 25.43 3.26 5.24
CA THR A 719 26.76 3.73 5.65
C THR A 719 26.74 5.04 6.42
N LEU A 720 25.83 5.97 6.08
CA LEU A 720 25.63 7.21 6.81
C LEU A 720 24.82 6.97 8.10
N GLN A 721 23.93 6.00 8.09
CA GLN A 721 23.12 5.55 9.22
C GLN A 721 24.01 5.05 10.37
N PHE A 722 25.05 4.26 10.08
CA PHE A 722 26.02 3.81 11.07
C PHE A 722 26.89 4.94 11.65
N SER A 723 27.18 5.96 10.84
CA SER A 723 27.96 7.14 11.30
C SER A 723 27.12 8.08 12.18
N LEU A 724 25.81 8.12 11.96
CA LEU A 724 24.87 8.93 12.74
C LEU A 724 24.40 8.22 14.02
N MET A 725 24.48 6.89 14.10
CA MET A 725 24.07 6.10 15.28
C MET A 725 24.83 6.46 16.58
N GLY A 726 25.95 7.16 16.52
CA GLY A 726 26.66 7.68 17.69
C GLY A 726 26.42 9.17 17.95
N ALA A 727 25.80 9.88 17.02
CA ALA A 727 25.67 11.33 17.06
C ALA A 727 24.22 11.84 17.27
N ARG A 728 23.21 10.99 17.02
CA ARG A 728 21.79 11.34 17.11
C ARG A 728 20.94 10.08 17.25
N ASP A 729 19.87 10.14 18.02
CA ASP A 729 18.90 9.05 18.11
C ASP A 729 18.07 8.97 16.82
N LEU A 730 17.82 7.75 16.33
CA LEU A 730 17.22 7.50 15.03
C LEU A 730 16.07 6.51 15.11
N SER A 731 14.93 6.90 14.56
CA SER A 731 13.79 6.01 14.31
C SER A 731 13.53 5.94 12.80
N VAL A 732 13.36 4.72 12.27
CA VAL A 732 13.15 4.51 10.84
C VAL A 732 11.79 3.86 10.64
N ILE A 733 10.93 4.49 9.83
CA ILE A 733 9.63 3.96 9.42
C ILE A 733 9.82 3.39 8.00
N GLN A 734 9.79 2.06 7.88
CA GLN A 734 9.98 1.33 6.63
C GLN A 734 8.68 0.74 6.09
N THR A 735 7.72 0.45 6.98
CA THR A 735 6.44 -0.13 6.62
C THR A 735 5.51 0.96 6.08
N PRO A 736 5.05 0.87 4.82
CA PRO A 736 4.05 1.78 4.29
C PRO A 736 2.70 1.58 4.99
N PRO A 737 1.88 2.63 5.09
CA PRO A 737 0.50 2.46 5.52
C PRO A 737 -0.26 1.47 4.62
N PRO A 738 -1.17 0.65 5.18
CA PRO A 738 -1.87 -0.40 4.42
C PRO A 738 -2.74 0.14 3.26
N ASN A 739 -3.11 1.42 3.33
CA ASN A 739 -4.02 2.07 2.37
C ASN A 739 -3.32 2.77 1.21
N ARG A 740 -2.02 2.56 1.02
CA ARG A 740 -1.29 3.18 -0.07
C ARG A 740 -1.51 2.41 -1.38
N TYR A 741 -2.23 3.01 -2.32
CA TYR A 741 -2.34 2.45 -3.67
C TYR A 741 -1.01 2.57 -4.40
N PRO A 742 -0.57 1.53 -5.13
CA PRO A 742 0.58 1.64 -6.01
C PRO A 742 0.27 2.63 -7.14
N ILE A 743 1.25 3.45 -7.47
CA ILE A 743 1.14 4.39 -8.57
C ILE A 743 1.22 3.60 -9.88
N GLN A 744 0.23 3.79 -10.75
CA GLN A 744 0.27 3.27 -12.11
C GLN A 744 1.13 4.21 -12.95
N THR A 745 2.16 3.68 -13.58
CA THR A 745 3.07 4.47 -14.42
C THR A 745 3.00 3.95 -15.85
N GLU A 746 2.72 4.84 -16.78
CA GLU A 746 2.71 4.57 -18.21
C GLU A 746 3.76 5.41 -18.92
N VAL A 747 4.36 4.86 -19.95
CA VAL A 747 5.36 5.56 -20.77
C VAL A 747 4.85 5.63 -22.20
N HIS A 748 4.63 6.85 -22.68
CA HIS A 748 4.13 7.12 -24.02
C HIS A 748 5.03 8.08 -24.77
N THR A 749 4.98 8.05 -26.10
CA THR A 749 5.44 9.19 -26.91
C THR A 749 4.49 10.37 -26.69
N PHE A 750 4.98 11.62 -26.89
CA PHE A 750 4.12 12.80 -26.72
C PHE A 750 2.89 12.69 -27.65
N ASN A 751 1.72 12.65 -27.03
CA ASN A 751 0.43 12.55 -27.72
C ASN A 751 -0.60 13.47 -27.03
N GLU A 752 -1.19 14.39 -27.81
CA GLU A 752 -2.17 15.36 -27.32
C GLU A 752 -3.48 14.66 -26.88
N GLU A 753 -3.85 13.56 -27.53
CA GLU A 753 -5.08 12.82 -27.20
C GLU A 753 -4.98 12.15 -25.82
N ILE A 754 -3.87 11.46 -25.53
CA ILE A 754 -3.64 10.81 -24.21
C ILE A 754 -3.63 11.87 -23.10
N ILE A 755 -3.01 13.03 -23.34
CA ILE A 755 -2.97 14.14 -22.38
C ILE A 755 -4.39 14.66 -22.13
N THR A 756 -5.17 14.82 -23.20
CA THR A 756 -6.56 15.31 -23.14
C THR A 756 -7.47 14.32 -22.40
N GLU A 757 -7.33 13.02 -22.70
CA GLU A 757 -8.08 11.95 -22.00
C GLU A 757 -7.75 11.94 -20.50
N ALA A 758 -6.47 11.99 -20.13
CA ALA A 758 -6.05 11.97 -18.74
C ALA A 758 -6.59 13.16 -17.95
N ILE A 759 -6.59 14.36 -18.55
CA ILE A 759 -7.14 15.58 -17.93
C ILE A 759 -8.67 15.47 -17.82
N ASN A 760 -9.37 15.04 -18.86
CA ASN A 760 -10.83 14.88 -18.84
C ASN A 760 -11.26 13.82 -17.82
N PHE A 761 -10.52 12.73 -17.70
CA PHE A 761 -10.77 11.71 -16.69
C PHE A 761 -10.68 12.29 -15.27
N GLU A 762 -9.66 13.06 -14.98
CA GLU A 762 -9.53 13.71 -13.67
C GLU A 762 -10.65 14.74 -13.44
N MET A 763 -10.94 15.57 -14.40
CA MET A 763 -12.02 16.56 -14.30
C MET A 763 -13.39 15.92 -14.07
N SER A 764 -13.68 14.77 -14.70
CA SER A 764 -14.96 14.05 -14.55
C SER A 764 -15.20 13.54 -13.14
N ARG A 765 -14.16 13.26 -12.39
CA ARG A 765 -14.20 12.80 -10.99
C ARG A 765 -13.82 13.88 -9.97
N ASN A 766 -13.82 15.15 -10.38
CA ASN A 766 -13.34 16.28 -9.57
C ASN A 766 -11.89 16.12 -9.09
N GLY A 767 -11.03 15.45 -9.86
CA GLY A 767 -9.59 15.36 -9.63
C GLY A 767 -8.84 16.54 -10.24
N GLN A 768 -7.56 16.66 -9.93
CA GLN A 768 -6.64 17.67 -10.45
C GLN A 768 -5.40 17.00 -11.06
N VAL A 769 -4.72 17.69 -11.97
CA VAL A 769 -3.56 17.17 -12.69
C VAL A 769 -2.34 18.05 -12.47
N PHE A 770 -1.22 17.43 -12.11
CA PHE A 770 0.10 18.04 -12.22
C PHE A 770 0.66 17.77 -13.63
N PHE A 771 1.00 18.83 -14.34
CA PHE A 771 1.74 18.71 -15.61
C PHE A 771 3.13 19.29 -15.44
N VAL A 772 4.15 18.44 -15.42
CA VAL A 772 5.54 18.84 -15.19
C VAL A 772 6.30 18.94 -16.52
N ASN A 773 6.91 20.09 -16.77
CA ASN A 773 7.74 20.32 -17.95
C ASN A 773 9.06 21.00 -17.56
N ASN A 774 10.19 20.47 -18.04
CA ASN A 774 11.51 20.93 -17.61
C ASN A 774 11.90 22.33 -18.13
N ARG A 775 11.23 22.82 -19.18
CA ARG A 775 11.57 24.09 -19.83
C ARG A 775 10.45 25.10 -19.69
N ILE A 776 10.78 26.31 -19.22
CA ILE A 776 9.82 27.40 -19.05
C ILE A 776 9.25 27.87 -20.41
N GLN A 777 10.07 27.86 -21.47
CA GLN A 777 9.71 28.35 -22.79
C GLN A 777 8.47 27.68 -23.39
N ASN A 778 8.25 26.40 -23.14
CA ASN A 778 7.16 25.62 -23.72
C ASN A 778 5.88 25.62 -22.88
N LEU A 779 5.88 26.21 -21.68
CA LEU A 779 4.70 26.16 -20.78
C LEU A 779 3.49 26.88 -21.37
N MET A 780 3.70 27.99 -22.07
CA MET A 780 2.62 28.75 -22.71
C MET A 780 2.01 27.99 -23.89
N GLU A 781 2.82 27.29 -24.69
CA GLU A 781 2.37 26.45 -25.79
C GLU A 781 1.53 25.27 -25.26
N LEU A 782 2.02 24.59 -24.23
CA LEU A 782 1.29 23.50 -23.56
C LEU A 782 -0.03 23.97 -22.96
N LYS A 783 -0.05 25.16 -22.33
CA LYS A 783 -1.29 25.76 -21.86
C LYS A 783 -2.27 26.00 -22.99
N ALA A 784 -1.80 26.61 -24.11
CA ALA A 784 -2.63 26.89 -25.28
C ALA A 784 -3.19 25.58 -25.90
N MET A 785 -2.39 24.51 -25.95
CA MET A 785 -2.81 23.19 -26.41
C MET A 785 -3.92 22.62 -25.51
N ILE A 786 -3.74 22.64 -24.19
CA ILE A 786 -4.74 22.10 -23.23
C ILE A 786 -6.05 22.87 -23.36
N VAL A 787 -6.01 24.21 -23.33
CA VAL A 787 -7.22 25.07 -23.42
C VAL A 787 -7.91 24.93 -24.78
N ARG A 788 -7.15 24.68 -25.86
CA ARG A 788 -7.72 24.43 -27.21
C ARG A 788 -8.49 23.11 -27.24
N ASN A 789 -7.95 22.07 -26.63
CA ASN A 789 -8.55 20.73 -26.64
C ASN A 789 -9.64 20.56 -25.56
N ILE A 790 -9.51 21.28 -24.43
CA ILE A 790 -10.44 21.26 -23.31
C ILE A 790 -10.77 22.69 -22.89
N PRO A 791 -11.75 23.35 -23.54
CA PRO A 791 -12.05 24.77 -23.30
C PRO A 791 -12.45 25.11 -21.86
N ASP A 792 -13.07 24.18 -21.15
CA ASP A 792 -13.55 24.36 -19.78
C ASP A 792 -12.46 24.13 -18.71
N CYS A 793 -11.26 23.71 -19.11
CA CYS A 793 -10.16 23.42 -18.20
C CYS A 793 -9.47 24.69 -17.70
N ARG A 794 -9.41 24.83 -16.38
CA ARG A 794 -8.76 25.98 -15.71
C ARG A 794 -7.27 25.65 -15.49
N VAL A 795 -6.40 26.21 -16.32
CA VAL A 795 -4.96 25.92 -16.29
C VAL A 795 -4.17 27.08 -15.70
N CYS A 796 -3.39 26.82 -14.65
CA CYS A 796 -2.40 27.76 -14.11
C CYS A 796 -0.96 27.33 -14.45
N ILE A 797 -0.04 28.28 -14.42
CA ILE A 797 1.39 28.07 -14.69
C ILE A 797 2.19 28.49 -13.45
N GLY A 798 3.12 27.62 -13.00
CA GLY A 798 4.06 27.92 -11.93
C GLY A 798 5.49 27.59 -12.30
N HIS A 799 6.44 28.52 -12.14
CA HIS A 799 7.86 28.26 -12.40
C HIS A 799 8.79 29.06 -11.48
N GLY A 800 10.02 28.59 -11.29
CA GLY A 800 10.97 29.12 -10.32
C GLY A 800 11.48 30.54 -10.61
N GLN A 801 11.20 31.13 -11.79
CA GLN A 801 11.54 32.53 -12.11
C GLN A 801 10.43 33.53 -11.74
N MET A 802 9.26 33.04 -11.32
CA MET A 802 8.17 33.90 -10.83
C MET A 802 8.54 34.51 -9.49
N GLN A 803 7.91 35.67 -9.19
CA GLN A 803 8.03 36.25 -7.86
C GLN A 803 7.44 35.28 -6.82
N PRO A 804 8.11 35.08 -5.69
CA PRO A 804 7.67 34.09 -4.68
C PRO A 804 6.21 34.27 -4.22
N GLU A 805 5.74 35.52 -4.13
CA GLU A 805 4.36 35.85 -3.73
C GLU A 805 3.31 35.48 -4.80
N GLU A 806 3.67 35.59 -6.06
CA GLU A 806 2.83 35.18 -7.19
C GLU A 806 2.74 33.65 -7.27
N LEU A 807 3.87 32.99 -7.14
CA LEU A 807 3.93 31.53 -7.11
C LEU A 807 3.13 30.95 -5.97
N GLU A 808 3.24 31.54 -4.76
CA GLU A 808 2.43 31.15 -3.61
C GLU A 808 0.93 31.26 -3.89
N LYS A 809 0.47 32.36 -4.48
CA LYS A 809 -0.95 32.55 -4.84
C LYS A 809 -1.44 31.47 -5.81
N ILE A 810 -0.63 31.13 -6.81
CA ILE A 810 -0.97 30.10 -7.79
C ILE A 810 -1.09 28.73 -7.11
N ILE A 811 -0.13 28.36 -6.26
CA ILE A 811 -0.16 27.09 -5.55
C ILE A 811 -1.36 27.04 -4.58
N PHE A 812 -1.64 28.13 -3.83
CA PHE A 812 -2.82 28.20 -2.99
C PHE A 812 -4.12 28.10 -3.77
N GLY A 813 -4.24 28.77 -4.94
CA GLY A 813 -5.39 28.63 -5.80
C GLY A 813 -5.56 27.18 -6.29
N PHE A 814 -4.46 26.49 -6.63
CA PHE A 814 -4.53 25.10 -7.03
C PHE A 814 -4.96 24.19 -5.87
N VAL A 815 -4.41 24.38 -4.67
CA VAL A 815 -4.83 23.64 -3.45
C VAL A 815 -6.30 23.86 -3.13
N ASN A 816 -6.82 25.09 -3.34
CA ASN A 816 -8.20 25.46 -3.07
C ASN A 816 -9.16 25.14 -4.23
N TYR A 817 -8.71 24.39 -5.25
CA TYR A 817 -9.56 23.99 -6.38
C TYR A 817 -9.95 25.12 -7.36
N ASP A 818 -9.21 26.23 -7.39
CA ASP A 818 -9.45 27.28 -8.38
C ASP A 818 -9.00 26.87 -9.79
N TYR A 819 -8.13 25.84 -9.90
CA TYR A 819 -7.55 25.32 -11.12
C TYR A 819 -7.60 23.81 -11.19
N ASP A 820 -7.79 23.26 -12.39
CA ASP A 820 -7.85 21.83 -12.67
C ASP A 820 -6.47 21.26 -13.02
N VAL A 821 -5.63 22.06 -13.70
CA VAL A 821 -4.29 21.67 -14.11
C VAL A 821 -3.25 22.69 -13.66
N LEU A 822 -2.21 22.23 -12.97
CA LEU A 822 -1.01 23.02 -12.67
C LEU A 822 0.13 22.61 -13.59
N LEU A 823 0.41 23.48 -14.58
CA LEU A 823 1.61 23.40 -15.43
C LEU A 823 2.81 23.97 -14.66
N ALA A 824 3.77 23.12 -14.33
CA ALA A 824 4.89 23.55 -13.51
C ALA A 824 6.24 23.04 -14.01
N THR A 825 7.31 23.73 -13.61
CA THR A 825 8.66 23.21 -13.68
C THR A 825 8.96 22.36 -12.42
N THR A 826 10.21 22.06 -12.13
CA THR A 826 10.66 21.26 -10.97
C THR A 826 10.36 21.89 -9.59
N ILE A 827 9.53 22.94 -9.53
CA ILE A 827 9.14 23.59 -8.25
C ILE A 827 8.29 22.73 -7.33
N ILE A 828 7.64 21.69 -7.88
CA ILE A 828 6.75 20.77 -7.14
C ILE A 828 7.57 19.74 -6.31
N GLU A 829 8.88 19.82 -6.27
CA GLU A 829 9.79 18.84 -5.62
C GLU A 829 9.62 18.65 -4.10
N SER A 830 8.78 19.40 -3.41
CA SER A 830 8.94 19.55 -1.95
C SER A 830 7.73 19.16 -1.13
N GLY A 831 7.28 17.92 -1.18
CA GLY A 831 6.33 17.40 -0.17
C GLY A 831 5.01 18.17 -0.08
N ILE A 832 4.55 18.76 -1.18
CA ILE A 832 3.24 19.39 -1.27
C ILE A 832 2.23 18.26 -1.38
N ASP A 833 1.34 18.17 -0.41
CA ASP A 833 0.24 17.22 -0.38
C ASP A 833 -1.03 17.89 -0.94
N ILE A 834 -1.50 17.43 -2.07
CA ILE A 834 -2.75 17.86 -2.69
C ILE A 834 -3.60 16.63 -2.95
N PRO A 835 -4.55 16.32 -2.06
CA PRO A 835 -5.32 15.06 -2.10
C PRO A 835 -6.06 14.83 -3.42
N ASN A 836 -6.41 15.89 -4.14
CA ASN A 836 -7.18 15.80 -5.39
C ASN A 836 -6.30 15.71 -6.64
N ALA A 837 -4.98 15.90 -6.53
CA ALA A 837 -4.06 15.79 -7.66
C ALA A 837 -3.56 14.35 -7.82
N ASN A 838 -4.41 13.51 -8.42
CA ASN A 838 -4.19 12.07 -8.53
C ASN A 838 -3.40 11.66 -9.78
N THR A 839 -3.28 12.55 -10.76
CA THR A 839 -2.53 12.29 -12.00
C THR A 839 -1.38 13.26 -12.17
N ILE A 840 -0.22 12.73 -12.50
CA ILE A 840 0.96 13.53 -12.87
C ILE A 840 1.39 13.18 -14.29
N ILE A 841 1.48 14.19 -15.14
CA ILE A 841 2.00 14.09 -16.52
C ILE A 841 3.40 14.68 -16.53
N ILE A 842 4.41 13.91 -16.90
CA ILE A 842 5.80 14.36 -16.98
C ILE A 842 6.21 14.42 -18.46
N ASN A 843 6.30 15.63 -18.99
CA ASN A 843 6.74 15.82 -20.35
C ASN A 843 8.27 15.74 -20.47
N GLN A 844 8.76 15.06 -21.51
CA GLN A 844 10.19 14.83 -21.73
C GLN A 844 10.87 14.17 -20.51
N ALA A 845 10.31 13.08 -20.01
CA ALA A 845 10.75 12.37 -18.81
C ALA A 845 12.25 11.99 -18.84
N GLN A 846 12.85 11.78 -20.03
CA GLN A 846 14.27 11.52 -20.20
C GLN A 846 15.19 12.68 -19.72
N ASN A 847 14.67 13.90 -19.64
CA ASN A 847 15.40 15.07 -19.13
C ASN A 847 15.38 15.19 -17.61
N PHE A 848 14.57 14.37 -16.93
CA PHE A 848 14.55 14.22 -15.49
C PHE A 848 15.41 13.01 -15.15
N GLY A 849 16.52 13.18 -14.43
CA GLY A 849 17.36 12.05 -14.03
C GLY A 849 16.50 10.97 -13.34
N TRP A 850 16.84 9.70 -13.49
CA TRP A 850 16.11 8.51 -13.01
C TRP A 850 15.55 8.61 -11.57
N CYS A 851 16.28 9.29 -10.69
CA CYS A 851 15.83 9.54 -9.31
C CYS A 851 14.71 10.56 -9.20
N LYS A 852 14.42 11.36 -10.24
CA LYS A 852 13.36 12.38 -10.21
C LYS A 852 12.06 11.89 -10.87
N SER A 853 12.16 11.10 -11.93
CA SER A 853 10.98 10.59 -12.65
C SER A 853 10.31 9.38 -12.00
N LEU A 854 11.06 8.61 -11.20
CA LEU A 854 10.54 7.45 -10.45
C LEU A 854 10.47 7.68 -8.94
N ASN A 855 10.73 8.90 -8.47
CA ASN A 855 10.67 9.17 -7.05
C ASN A 855 9.19 9.34 -6.65
N PRO A 856 8.64 8.45 -5.79
CA PRO A 856 7.27 8.59 -5.27
C PRO A 856 7.03 9.91 -4.51
N LYS A 857 8.04 10.79 -4.41
CA LYS A 857 7.92 12.14 -3.87
C LYS A 857 7.02 13.07 -4.68
N PHE A 858 6.70 12.72 -5.94
CA PHE A 858 5.75 13.47 -6.77
C PHE A 858 4.31 13.01 -6.56
N CYS A 859 4.10 11.87 -5.88
CA CYS A 859 2.79 11.28 -5.69
C CYS A 859 2.63 10.96 -4.19
N ALA A 860 2.21 11.92 -3.42
CA ALA A 860 1.72 11.74 -2.06
C ALA A 860 0.21 11.91 -2.04
#